data_433ab6156fdfad5f1110a523bbd5440c
#
_entry.id   433ab6156fdfad5f1110a523bbd5440c
#
_cell.length_a   1.000
_cell.length_b   1.000
_cell.length_c   1.000
_cell.angle_alpha   90.00
_cell.angle_beta   90.00
_cell.angle_gamma   90.00
#
_symmetry.space_group_name_H-M   'P 1'
#
loop_
_entity.id
_entity.type
_entity.pdbx_description
1 polymer ?
#
loop_
_entity_poly.entity_id
_entity_poly.type
_entity_poly.pdbx_seq_one_letter_code
_entity_poly.pdbx_strand_id
1 'polypeptide(L)'
;MRALRAGWLSFRRLHLAALIDDWRRTLLSAIGVALGVTVVLGVLILKSELVRPFDAFGPSLTHAADIGVVEVTPNISGRLPTETVNRLHAEVAGAEAVIPIVAALTPVDVAGGSHGFFLLGGSCQIELLVGSFNCEQRARDVQPAAGPGVPLQMPEAIAQRHGLRLGEEVRIPGLPPGSAHLGWTFPEFDRVEGINDGYVLLAPSTDIAASLLSSPGYATSAFVLPKPGADIAADVDRVIAGVATAGPPRPHLPAVFEGATQSLNLIALAGIIVGVLIAVNTILLAVEDRRAVMGTIGAIGAKPVGLFGGMLGEGAVVGLLGGLLGVPSGFLFGTYLLDRFGRSMLAGSGGTIAAHFTPNLIGIGAAAGIVCGIIAMVGPAARLLRDGPLASMASVGGVQRARKIPMWPLVVGVGLLAVAVVVLKIFERGSLPLNVGINGLTVALCGVVLVTVWIAPRGARLLIELLTFARPAVGRLLGADIRRYALLFAMSAALLAESTSLAIGSHAMQLLGTVQIAEQKAERLPDALLISAQSVLDQRDGRLSDSTFELVAGAADGRSVSSRWRSTISSGASSRLVVGVTPGDWYSQALYEPTDVPDGFWQGLREGEIGLSEIAASRLGVSTGDTVTLPTVEGPKQYRVAGIVRPQMVNDAAVGDILLASEGLARSDWAAARDQVAVAYPSAADATAHRDDFLDLGAGLWVYDNQEWRSVATNGITRFLEPFTIAGYVVMLAAGLSLLNVFVLGLVQRKRERAALRAIGVTSGQEQAVIVGNAGILGALVACLAVLGGVGSPTSGRWAHPCTTASRSNGVCCRFRCGQRWQPYSLSS
;
A
#
# COMPACT_ATOMS: atom_id res chain seq x y z
N MET A 1 21.03 -44.69 -5.09
CA MET A 1 19.71 -45.16 -5.54
C MET A 1 18.98 -46.10 -4.57
N ARG A 2 19.60 -47.15 -3.98
CA ARG A 2 18.92 -48.06 -3.00
C ARG A 2 18.41 -47.34 -1.74
N ALA A 3 19.19 -46.42 -1.16
CA ALA A 3 18.81 -45.65 0.04
C ALA A 3 17.66 -44.69 -0.24
N LEU A 4 17.61 -44.05 -1.41
CA LEU A 4 16.50 -43.16 -1.85
C LEU A 4 15.22 -43.98 -2.08
N ARG A 5 15.31 -45.17 -2.67
CA ARG A 5 14.14 -46.07 -2.86
C ARG A 5 13.61 -46.57 -1.54
N ALA A 6 14.47 -46.92 -0.58
CA ALA A 6 14.07 -47.35 0.76
C ALA A 6 13.41 -46.21 1.54
N GLY A 7 13.96 -44.99 1.45
CA GLY A 7 13.36 -43.79 2.05
C GLY A 7 11.99 -43.47 1.45
N TRP A 8 11.83 -43.56 0.14
CA TRP A 8 10.56 -43.36 -0.54
C TRP A 8 9.50 -44.40 -0.18
N LEU A 9 9.87 -45.68 -0.08
CA LEU A 9 8.97 -46.75 0.31
C LEU A 9 8.49 -46.61 1.76
N SER A 10 9.40 -46.19 2.68
CA SER A 10 9.02 -45.90 4.05
C SER A 10 8.10 -44.68 4.15
N PHE A 11 8.38 -43.60 3.42
CA PHE A 11 7.51 -42.44 3.37
C PHE A 11 6.11 -42.80 2.84
N ARG A 12 6.04 -43.52 1.72
CA ARG A 12 4.77 -43.93 1.11
C ARG A 12 3.94 -44.80 2.03
N ARG A 13 4.54 -45.79 2.73
CA ARG A 13 3.81 -46.73 3.55
C ARG A 13 3.43 -46.17 4.94
N LEU A 14 4.25 -45.31 5.53
CA LEU A 14 4.04 -44.81 6.88
C LEU A 14 3.35 -43.46 6.92
N HIS A 15 3.79 -42.52 6.07
CA HIS A 15 3.28 -41.14 6.12
C HIS A 15 2.13 -40.91 5.14
N LEU A 16 2.27 -41.35 3.88
CA LEU A 16 1.23 -41.12 2.87
C LEU A 16 -0.02 -41.97 3.12
N ALA A 17 0.13 -43.22 3.53
CA ALA A 17 -0.99 -44.07 3.92
C ALA A 17 -1.78 -43.47 5.10
N ALA A 18 -1.06 -42.95 6.09
CA ALA A 18 -1.68 -42.31 7.25
C ALA A 18 -2.43 -41.02 6.91
N LEU A 19 -1.98 -40.25 5.90
CA LEU A 19 -2.71 -39.06 5.39
C LEU A 19 -4.03 -39.46 4.69
N ILE A 20 -4.03 -40.62 4.01
CA ILE A 20 -5.21 -41.13 3.31
C ILE A 20 -6.21 -41.70 4.31
N ASP A 21 -5.75 -42.48 5.29
CA ASP A 21 -6.59 -43.09 6.32
C ASP A 21 -7.32 -42.03 7.16
N ASP A 22 -6.62 -40.90 7.46
CA ASP A 22 -7.18 -39.75 8.18
C ASP A 22 -7.55 -38.58 7.24
N TRP A 23 -8.12 -38.88 6.06
CA TRP A 23 -8.37 -37.87 5.00
C TRP A 23 -9.14 -36.62 5.45
N ARG A 24 -10.11 -36.78 6.36
CA ARG A 24 -10.91 -35.65 6.92
C ARG A 24 -10.01 -34.66 7.63
N ARG A 25 -9.05 -35.14 8.41
CA ARG A 25 -8.08 -34.35 9.14
C ARG A 25 -7.07 -33.69 8.22
N THR A 26 -6.57 -34.45 7.25
CA THR A 26 -5.68 -33.95 6.20
C THR A 26 -6.34 -32.83 5.41
N LEU A 27 -7.62 -33.00 5.05
CA LEU A 27 -8.41 -31.98 4.37
C LEU A 27 -8.58 -30.70 5.22
N LEU A 28 -8.91 -30.85 6.52
CA LEU A 28 -9.03 -29.71 7.42
C LEU A 28 -7.71 -28.95 7.59
N SER A 29 -6.59 -29.67 7.63
CA SER A 29 -5.24 -29.06 7.68
C SER A 29 -4.94 -28.35 6.36
N ALA A 30 -5.28 -28.97 5.22
CA ALA A 30 -5.10 -28.36 3.92
C ALA A 30 -5.97 -27.09 3.73
N ILE A 31 -7.22 -27.09 4.21
CA ILE A 31 -8.07 -25.89 4.22
C ILE A 31 -7.44 -24.77 5.06
N GLY A 32 -6.84 -25.09 6.21
CA GLY A 32 -6.11 -24.09 7.00
C GLY A 32 -4.98 -23.45 6.23
N VAL A 33 -4.17 -24.22 5.51
CA VAL A 33 -3.11 -23.70 4.64
C VAL A 33 -3.69 -22.94 3.45
N ALA A 34 -4.78 -23.46 2.85
CA ALA A 34 -5.45 -22.81 1.71
C ALA A 34 -5.93 -21.40 2.04
N LEU A 35 -6.48 -21.16 3.23
CA LEU A 35 -6.89 -19.83 3.68
C LEU A 35 -5.72 -18.84 3.75
N GLY A 36 -4.55 -19.28 4.24
CA GLY A 36 -3.35 -18.44 4.20
C GLY A 36 -2.87 -18.14 2.79
N VAL A 37 -2.85 -19.15 1.91
CA VAL A 37 -2.47 -19.00 0.49
C VAL A 37 -3.48 -18.11 -0.25
N THR A 38 -4.76 -18.19 0.06
CA THR A 38 -5.82 -17.30 -0.48
C THR A 38 -5.51 -15.83 -0.28
N VAL A 39 -5.14 -15.45 0.94
CA VAL A 39 -4.81 -14.05 1.25
C VAL A 39 -3.56 -13.61 0.48
N VAL A 40 -2.52 -14.44 0.47
CA VAL A 40 -1.26 -14.13 -0.22
C VAL A 40 -1.48 -13.96 -1.72
N LEU A 41 -2.15 -14.93 -2.36
CA LEU A 41 -2.41 -14.88 -3.80
C LEU A 41 -3.34 -13.73 -4.17
N GLY A 42 -4.39 -13.48 -3.38
CA GLY A 42 -5.31 -12.37 -3.64
C GLY A 42 -4.60 -11.02 -3.64
N VAL A 43 -3.69 -10.79 -2.69
CA VAL A 43 -2.91 -9.55 -2.64
C VAL A 43 -1.86 -9.49 -3.74
N LEU A 44 -1.23 -10.62 -4.10
CA LEU A 44 -0.28 -10.66 -5.21
C LEU A 44 -0.96 -10.38 -6.55
N ILE A 45 -2.16 -10.90 -6.77
CA ILE A 45 -2.96 -10.61 -7.97
C ILE A 45 -3.31 -9.13 -8.01
N LEU A 46 -3.84 -8.56 -6.92
CA LEU A 46 -4.12 -7.14 -6.85
C LEU A 46 -2.89 -6.30 -7.19
N LYS A 47 -1.72 -6.65 -6.62
CA LYS A 47 -0.48 -5.94 -6.90
C LYS A 47 -0.03 -6.08 -8.35
N SER A 48 -0.06 -7.29 -8.91
CA SER A 48 0.40 -7.53 -10.29
C SER A 48 -0.47 -6.81 -11.31
N GLU A 49 -1.78 -6.82 -11.12
CA GLU A 49 -2.70 -6.15 -12.04
C GLU A 49 -2.68 -4.61 -11.89
N LEU A 50 -2.36 -4.07 -10.70
CA LEU A 50 -2.15 -2.63 -10.53
C LEU A 50 -0.88 -2.12 -11.23
N VAL A 51 0.16 -2.95 -11.29
CA VAL A 51 1.45 -2.57 -11.91
C VAL A 51 1.44 -2.83 -13.42
N ARG A 52 0.71 -3.85 -13.85
CA ARG A 52 0.68 -4.33 -15.24
C ARG A 52 0.44 -3.24 -16.29
N PRO A 53 -0.48 -2.27 -16.10
CA PRO A 53 -0.68 -1.21 -17.08
C PRO A 53 0.57 -0.36 -17.36
N PHE A 54 1.50 -0.30 -16.41
CA PHE A 54 2.73 0.48 -16.51
C PHE A 54 3.97 -0.35 -16.92
N ASP A 55 3.84 -1.69 -16.94
CA ASP A 55 4.97 -2.60 -17.20
C ASP A 55 5.05 -3.08 -18.65
N ALA A 56 4.17 -2.60 -19.51
CA ALA A 56 4.11 -3.02 -20.91
C ALA A 56 5.41 -2.76 -21.70
N PHE A 57 6.13 -1.69 -21.33
CA PHE A 57 7.45 -1.37 -21.87
C PHE A 57 8.61 -2.06 -21.14
N GLY A 58 8.36 -2.76 -20.05
CA GLY A 58 9.40 -3.39 -19.23
C GLY A 58 10.40 -4.23 -20.04
N PRO A 59 9.97 -5.17 -20.91
CA PRO A 59 10.87 -5.95 -21.73
C PRO A 59 11.70 -5.11 -22.72
N SER A 60 11.10 -4.07 -23.32
CA SER A 60 11.80 -3.17 -24.24
C SER A 60 12.80 -2.28 -23.50
N LEU A 61 12.45 -1.77 -22.33
CA LEU A 61 13.35 -1.00 -21.46
C LEU A 61 14.49 -1.85 -20.92
N THR A 62 14.24 -3.11 -20.59
CA THR A 62 15.29 -4.05 -20.18
C THR A 62 16.27 -4.28 -21.32
N HIS A 63 15.78 -4.51 -22.54
CA HIS A 63 16.65 -4.64 -23.72
C HIS A 63 17.44 -3.35 -23.99
N ALA A 64 16.80 -2.19 -23.87
CA ALA A 64 17.45 -0.89 -23.99
C ALA A 64 18.57 -0.71 -22.93
N ALA A 65 18.35 -1.14 -21.70
CA ALA A 65 19.39 -1.14 -20.67
C ALA A 65 20.57 -2.06 -21.02
N ASP A 66 20.30 -3.25 -21.57
CA ASP A 66 21.32 -4.22 -21.99
C ASP A 66 22.24 -3.67 -23.10
N ILE A 67 21.71 -2.83 -23.98
CA ILE A 67 22.49 -2.15 -25.04
C ILE A 67 23.09 -0.81 -24.61
N GLY A 68 23.02 -0.48 -23.31
CA GLY A 68 23.65 0.70 -22.72
C GLY A 68 22.92 2.02 -22.89
N VAL A 69 21.62 2.00 -23.18
CA VAL A 69 20.79 3.19 -23.17
C VAL A 69 20.77 3.80 -21.78
N VAL A 70 20.92 5.11 -21.70
CA VAL A 70 20.88 5.88 -20.45
C VAL A 70 19.57 6.68 -20.42
N GLU A 71 18.78 6.48 -19.38
CA GLU A 71 17.62 7.29 -19.10
C GLU A 71 17.99 8.49 -18.24
N VAL A 72 17.57 9.67 -18.68
CA VAL A 72 17.73 10.94 -17.98
C VAL A 72 16.41 11.33 -17.34
N THR A 73 16.35 11.28 -16.02
CA THR A 73 15.18 11.63 -15.22
C THR A 73 15.42 12.94 -14.50
N PRO A 74 14.57 13.97 -14.70
CA PRO A 74 14.76 15.28 -14.08
C PRO A 74 14.54 15.24 -12.56
N ASN A 75 15.28 16.09 -11.82
CA ASN A 75 15.11 16.26 -10.39
C ASN A 75 13.74 16.88 -10.04
N ILE A 76 13.16 17.64 -10.95
CA ILE A 76 11.80 18.15 -10.87
C ILE A 76 10.91 17.23 -11.72
N SER A 77 10.04 16.48 -11.10
CA SER A 77 9.24 15.44 -11.76
C SER A 77 8.53 15.94 -13.01
N GLY A 78 8.78 15.28 -14.14
CA GLY A 78 8.18 15.66 -15.44
C GLY A 78 8.63 17.01 -16.01
N ARG A 79 9.80 17.55 -15.58
CA ARG A 79 10.28 18.88 -15.96
C ARG A 79 11.74 18.86 -16.42
N LEU A 80 12.07 18.04 -17.41
CA LEU A 80 13.37 18.07 -18.08
C LEU A 80 13.38 19.21 -19.10
N PRO A 81 14.21 20.27 -18.92
CA PRO A 81 14.24 21.38 -19.84
C PRO A 81 14.64 20.95 -21.26
N THR A 82 13.98 21.46 -22.29
CA THR A 82 14.32 21.22 -23.69
C THR A 82 15.76 21.65 -23.98
N GLU A 83 16.25 22.70 -23.32
CA GLU A 83 17.66 23.12 -23.43
C GLU A 83 18.64 22.04 -22.97
N THR A 84 18.33 21.34 -21.87
CA THR A 84 19.14 20.19 -21.40
C THR A 84 19.12 19.06 -22.42
N VAL A 85 17.98 18.78 -23.06
CA VAL A 85 17.88 17.80 -24.15
C VAL A 85 18.76 18.19 -25.35
N ASN A 86 18.73 19.47 -25.72
CA ASN A 86 19.58 20.01 -26.82
C ASN A 86 21.07 19.92 -26.48
N ARG A 87 21.45 20.21 -25.25
CA ARG A 87 22.82 20.03 -24.76
C ARG A 87 23.27 18.56 -24.80
N LEU A 88 22.43 17.64 -24.37
CA LEU A 88 22.71 16.20 -24.47
C LEU A 88 23.00 15.81 -25.93
N HIS A 89 22.20 16.32 -26.88
CA HIS A 89 22.39 16.04 -28.29
C HIS A 89 23.70 16.64 -28.84
N ALA A 90 24.08 17.82 -28.39
CA ALA A 90 25.28 18.54 -28.87
C ALA A 90 26.59 18.08 -28.19
N GLU A 91 26.57 17.79 -26.90
CA GLU A 91 27.77 17.60 -26.07
C GLU A 91 28.14 16.13 -25.82
N VAL A 92 27.20 15.16 -25.99
CA VAL A 92 27.46 13.72 -25.82
C VAL A 92 27.87 13.11 -27.16
N ALA A 93 29.14 13.18 -27.49
CA ALA A 93 29.68 12.75 -28.81
C ALA A 93 29.47 11.26 -29.10
N GLY A 94 29.37 10.42 -28.06
CA GLY A 94 29.10 8.98 -28.15
C GLY A 94 27.62 8.64 -28.34
N ALA A 95 26.71 9.60 -28.30
CA ALA A 95 25.29 9.34 -28.52
C ALA A 95 24.97 9.12 -30.01
N GLU A 96 24.15 8.13 -30.30
CA GLU A 96 23.56 7.91 -31.61
C GLU A 96 22.28 8.74 -31.76
N ALA A 97 21.44 8.76 -30.71
CA ALA A 97 20.22 9.53 -30.64
C ALA A 97 19.91 9.97 -29.20
N VAL A 98 19.23 11.11 -29.06
CA VAL A 98 18.65 11.58 -27.82
C VAL A 98 17.13 11.70 -28.06
N ILE A 99 16.35 10.90 -27.33
CA ILE A 99 14.91 10.73 -27.53
C ILE A 99 14.17 11.32 -26.34
N PRO A 100 13.72 12.59 -26.42
CA PRO A 100 12.88 13.15 -25.38
C PRO A 100 11.46 12.54 -25.45
N ILE A 101 10.89 12.28 -24.28
CA ILE A 101 9.54 11.74 -24.14
C ILE A 101 8.75 12.62 -23.19
N VAL A 102 7.51 12.91 -23.57
CA VAL A 102 6.49 13.45 -22.67
C VAL A 102 5.47 12.35 -22.39
N ALA A 103 5.37 11.95 -21.15
CA ALA A 103 4.46 10.86 -20.75
C ALA A 103 3.74 11.25 -19.45
N ALA A 104 2.41 11.21 -19.46
CA ALA A 104 1.59 11.50 -18.29
C ALA A 104 0.26 10.75 -18.36
N LEU A 105 -0.26 10.35 -17.20
CA LEU A 105 -1.63 9.87 -17.09
C LEU A 105 -2.54 11.10 -16.99
N THR A 106 -3.29 11.40 -18.06
CA THR A 106 -4.13 12.61 -18.17
C THR A 106 -5.61 12.22 -18.21
N PRO A 107 -6.51 12.98 -17.57
CA PRO A 107 -7.94 12.79 -17.72
C PRO A 107 -8.38 13.17 -19.14
N VAL A 108 -9.29 12.41 -19.73
CA VAL A 108 -9.95 12.70 -21.00
C VAL A 108 -11.44 12.43 -20.85
N ASP A 109 -12.27 13.37 -21.19
CA ASP A 109 -13.73 13.21 -21.18
C ASP A 109 -14.17 12.57 -22.49
N VAL A 110 -14.75 11.39 -22.37
CA VAL A 110 -15.34 10.61 -23.45
C VAL A 110 -16.75 10.18 -23.08
N ALA A 111 -17.51 9.66 -24.02
CA ALA A 111 -18.84 9.16 -23.75
C ALA A 111 -18.81 8.14 -22.59
N GLY A 112 -19.53 8.45 -21.52
CA GLY A 112 -19.57 7.62 -20.29
C GLY A 112 -18.78 8.19 -19.11
N GLY A 113 -18.07 9.30 -19.26
CA GLY A 113 -17.37 10.01 -18.17
C GLY A 113 -15.90 10.30 -18.43
N SER A 114 -15.21 10.76 -17.39
CA SER A 114 -13.79 11.08 -17.46
C SER A 114 -12.93 9.83 -17.26
N HIS A 115 -12.10 9.51 -18.25
CA HIS A 115 -11.22 8.36 -18.26
C HIS A 115 -9.75 8.80 -18.25
N GLY A 116 -8.88 8.02 -17.61
CA GLY A 116 -7.44 8.27 -17.60
C GLY A 116 -6.79 7.68 -18.85
N PHE A 117 -6.24 8.55 -19.70
CA PHE A 117 -5.44 8.14 -20.85
C PHE A 117 -3.96 8.36 -20.56
N PHE A 118 -3.15 7.41 -20.98
CA PHE A 118 -1.71 7.59 -20.96
C PHE A 118 -1.31 8.44 -22.18
N LEU A 119 -1.15 9.75 -21.96
CA LEU A 119 -0.69 10.68 -23.01
C LEU A 119 0.80 10.45 -23.22
N LEU A 120 1.17 10.17 -24.47
CA LEU A 120 2.55 9.97 -24.89
C LEU A 120 2.85 10.89 -26.06
N GLY A 121 3.87 11.74 -25.91
CA GLY A 121 4.43 12.58 -26.96
C GLY A 121 5.89 12.25 -27.18
N GLY A 122 6.28 12.03 -28.42
CA GLY A 122 7.65 11.71 -28.77
C GLY A 122 7.88 11.85 -30.28
N SER A 123 9.14 11.79 -30.70
CA SER A 123 9.48 11.67 -32.11
C SER A 123 9.39 10.19 -32.54
N CYS A 124 9.32 9.94 -33.87
CA CYS A 124 9.36 8.57 -34.40
C CYS A 124 10.63 7.80 -34.02
N GLN A 125 11.66 8.46 -33.52
CA GLN A 125 12.85 7.81 -32.96
C GLN A 125 12.56 6.91 -31.75
N ILE A 126 11.39 7.06 -31.11
CA ILE A 126 10.96 6.14 -30.04
C ILE A 126 10.92 4.68 -30.52
N GLU A 127 10.78 4.43 -31.83
CA GLU A 127 10.88 3.10 -32.42
C GLU A 127 12.22 2.40 -32.16
N LEU A 128 13.30 3.17 -31.95
CA LEU A 128 14.60 2.64 -31.56
C LEU A 128 14.57 1.96 -30.18
N LEU A 129 13.67 2.40 -29.30
CA LEU A 129 13.50 1.88 -27.93
C LEU A 129 12.48 0.75 -27.87
N VAL A 130 11.31 0.95 -28.50
CA VAL A 130 10.15 0.06 -28.33
C VAL A 130 9.93 -0.89 -29.51
N GLY A 131 10.70 -0.75 -30.60
CA GLY A 131 10.58 -1.49 -31.85
C GLY A 131 9.66 -0.79 -32.84
N SER A 132 9.82 -1.14 -34.12
CA SER A 132 9.18 -0.45 -35.23
C SER A 132 7.66 -0.64 -35.23
N PHE A 133 6.92 0.45 -35.42
CA PHE A 133 5.49 0.51 -35.75
C PHE A 133 5.23 1.37 -37.00
N ASN A 134 6.26 1.60 -37.81
CA ASN A 134 6.22 2.35 -39.07
C ASN A 134 5.73 3.81 -38.89
N CYS A 135 6.17 4.47 -37.83
CA CYS A 135 5.80 5.83 -37.47
C CYS A 135 6.01 6.82 -38.61
N GLU A 136 7.22 6.87 -39.20
CA GLU A 136 7.55 7.81 -40.27
C GLU A 136 6.73 7.58 -41.54
N GLN A 137 6.47 6.33 -41.91
CA GLN A 137 5.67 5.99 -43.08
C GLN A 137 4.21 6.45 -42.86
N ARG A 138 3.66 6.18 -41.69
CA ARG A 138 2.30 6.60 -41.34
C ARG A 138 2.15 8.13 -41.30
N ALA A 139 3.15 8.82 -40.75
CA ALA A 139 3.16 10.29 -40.70
C ALA A 139 3.17 10.92 -42.10
N ARG A 140 3.75 10.24 -43.11
CA ARG A 140 3.77 10.72 -44.50
C ARG A 140 2.49 10.37 -45.28
N ASP A 141 1.94 9.18 -45.00
CA ASP A 141 0.87 8.63 -45.86
C ASP A 141 -0.55 9.01 -45.41
N VAL A 142 -0.71 9.41 -44.13
CA VAL A 142 -2.04 9.69 -43.57
C VAL A 142 -2.11 11.14 -43.06
N GLN A 143 -2.92 11.95 -43.72
CA GLN A 143 -3.24 13.29 -43.22
C GLN A 143 -4.24 13.20 -42.06
N PRO A 144 -4.08 14.05 -41.00
CA PRO A 144 -5.05 14.11 -39.91
C PRO A 144 -6.43 14.49 -40.40
N ALA A 145 -7.45 13.91 -39.81
CA ALA A 145 -8.81 14.40 -40.02
C ALA A 145 -8.91 15.86 -39.59
N ALA A 146 -9.66 16.66 -40.29
CA ALA A 146 -9.87 18.06 -39.95
C ALA A 146 -10.72 18.15 -38.66
N GLY A 147 -10.28 18.97 -37.72
CA GLY A 147 -10.96 19.17 -36.46
C GLY A 147 -10.39 20.38 -35.70
N PRO A 148 -10.96 20.73 -34.55
CA PRO A 148 -10.48 21.83 -33.73
C PRO A 148 -9.22 21.51 -32.97
N GLY A 149 -8.28 22.44 -32.87
CA GLY A 149 -7.07 22.32 -32.10
C GLY A 149 -6.05 21.32 -32.65
N VAL A 150 -5.32 20.63 -31.78
CA VAL A 150 -4.25 19.71 -32.17
C VAL A 150 -4.77 18.30 -32.46
N PRO A 151 -4.30 17.63 -33.54
CA PRO A 151 -4.68 16.26 -33.84
C PRO A 151 -3.99 15.26 -32.92
N LEU A 152 -4.77 14.35 -32.36
CA LEU A 152 -4.28 13.27 -31.49
C LEU A 152 -4.59 11.90 -32.11
N GLN A 153 -3.90 10.88 -31.67
CA GLN A 153 -4.11 9.49 -32.10
C GLN A 153 -4.51 8.61 -30.91
N MET A 154 -5.45 7.70 -31.15
CA MET A 154 -5.79 6.65 -30.17
C MET A 154 -6.04 5.30 -30.84
N PRO A 155 -6.02 4.20 -30.07
CA PRO A 155 -6.37 2.88 -30.61
C PRO A 155 -7.81 2.87 -31.14
N GLU A 156 -7.99 2.19 -32.28
CA GLU A 156 -9.28 2.10 -32.96
C GLU A 156 -10.37 1.47 -32.08
N ALA A 157 -10.04 0.42 -31.34
CA ALA A 157 -10.96 -0.23 -30.41
C ALA A 157 -11.44 0.70 -29.29
N ILE A 158 -10.57 1.60 -28.80
CA ILE A 158 -10.94 2.59 -27.78
C ILE A 158 -11.85 3.67 -28.38
N ALA A 159 -11.50 4.16 -29.57
CA ALA A 159 -12.34 5.13 -30.27
C ALA A 159 -13.76 4.56 -30.54
N GLN A 160 -13.84 3.32 -31.05
CA GLN A 160 -15.12 2.61 -31.27
C GLN A 160 -15.88 2.37 -29.98
N ARG A 161 -15.22 1.94 -28.90
CA ARG A 161 -15.84 1.70 -27.59
C ARG A 161 -16.54 2.93 -27.03
N HIS A 162 -15.97 4.10 -27.24
CA HIS A 162 -16.53 5.38 -26.78
C HIS A 162 -17.31 6.15 -27.86
N GLY A 163 -17.45 5.57 -29.04
CA GLY A 163 -18.20 6.17 -30.14
C GLY A 163 -17.55 7.43 -30.76
N LEU A 164 -16.25 7.65 -30.53
CA LEU A 164 -15.48 8.78 -31.04
C LEU A 164 -15.22 8.62 -32.54
N ARG A 165 -15.43 9.68 -33.29
CA ARG A 165 -15.21 9.75 -34.74
C ARG A 165 -13.98 10.59 -35.07
N LEU A 166 -13.38 10.31 -36.23
CA LEU A 166 -12.29 11.13 -36.72
C LEU A 166 -12.75 12.58 -36.94
N GLY A 167 -11.96 13.54 -36.49
CA GLY A 167 -12.27 14.98 -36.47
C GLY A 167 -13.08 15.43 -35.26
N GLU A 168 -13.57 14.52 -34.41
CA GLU A 168 -14.32 14.85 -33.20
C GLU A 168 -13.39 15.37 -32.10
N GLU A 169 -13.91 16.32 -31.31
CA GLU A 169 -13.19 16.91 -30.21
C GLU A 169 -12.84 15.87 -29.14
N VAL A 170 -11.57 15.85 -28.73
CA VAL A 170 -11.08 15.12 -27.56
C VAL A 170 -10.94 16.10 -26.40
N ARG A 171 -11.84 16.00 -25.41
CA ARG A 171 -11.85 16.92 -24.27
C ARG A 171 -10.88 16.48 -23.21
N ILE A 172 -9.90 17.33 -22.94
CA ILE A 172 -8.94 17.15 -21.85
C ILE A 172 -9.32 18.15 -20.76
N PRO A 173 -9.79 17.71 -19.59
CA PRO A 173 -10.17 18.60 -18.50
C PRO A 173 -9.06 19.59 -18.13
N GLY A 174 -9.45 20.86 -17.97
CA GLY A 174 -8.51 21.94 -17.68
C GLY A 174 -7.93 22.65 -18.89
N LEU A 175 -8.23 22.18 -20.12
CA LEU A 175 -7.99 22.92 -21.37
C LEU A 175 -9.27 23.55 -21.88
N PRO A 176 -9.19 24.67 -22.64
CA PRO A 176 -10.34 25.25 -23.29
C PRO A 176 -11.01 24.27 -24.28
N PRO A 177 -12.32 24.38 -24.51
CA PRO A 177 -12.99 23.63 -25.56
C PRO A 177 -12.31 23.82 -26.91
N GLY A 178 -12.25 22.76 -27.72
CA GLY A 178 -11.62 22.79 -29.04
C GLY A 178 -10.09 22.75 -29.03
N SER A 179 -9.46 22.40 -27.92
CA SER A 179 -7.98 22.32 -27.82
C SER A 179 -7.39 21.12 -28.55
N ALA A 180 -8.14 20.03 -28.69
CA ALA A 180 -7.65 18.80 -29.34
C ALA A 180 -8.80 18.04 -30.03
N HIS A 181 -8.46 17.24 -31.04
CA HIS A 181 -9.40 16.38 -31.75
C HIS A 181 -8.76 15.04 -32.12
N LEU A 182 -9.60 14.03 -32.41
CA LEU A 182 -9.14 12.75 -32.90
C LEU A 182 -8.71 12.85 -34.38
N GLY A 183 -7.42 13.00 -34.61
CA GLY A 183 -6.85 13.11 -35.95
C GLY A 183 -6.73 11.77 -36.66
N TRP A 184 -6.31 10.72 -35.93
CA TRP A 184 -6.12 9.39 -36.45
C TRP A 184 -6.50 8.32 -35.45
N THR A 185 -6.82 7.14 -35.97
CA THR A 185 -6.85 5.91 -35.20
C THR A 185 -5.74 4.96 -35.67
N PHE A 186 -5.25 4.11 -34.80
CA PHE A 186 -4.30 3.06 -35.17
C PHE A 186 -4.82 1.70 -34.69
N PRO A 187 -4.51 0.61 -35.43
CA PRO A 187 -4.85 -0.73 -34.98
C PRO A 187 -4.11 -1.05 -33.70
N GLU A 188 -4.75 -1.78 -32.82
CA GLU A 188 -4.12 -2.29 -31.62
C GLU A 188 -2.91 -3.15 -31.97
N PHE A 189 -1.83 -2.99 -31.21
CA PHE A 189 -0.68 -3.87 -31.23
C PHE A 189 -0.32 -4.24 -29.81
N ASP A 190 0.12 -5.46 -29.61
CA ASP A 190 0.34 -6.13 -28.30
C ASP A 190 1.00 -5.25 -27.23
N ARG A 191 1.89 -4.34 -27.63
CA ARG A 191 2.59 -3.46 -26.71
C ARG A 191 1.74 -2.31 -26.18
N VAL A 192 0.81 -1.80 -26.97
CA VAL A 192 -0.10 -0.71 -26.59
C VAL A 192 -1.27 -1.25 -25.78
N GLU A 193 -1.77 -2.43 -26.09
CA GLU A 193 -2.79 -3.10 -25.29
C GLU A 193 -2.35 -3.29 -23.83
N GLY A 194 -1.05 -3.56 -23.61
CA GLY A 194 -0.50 -3.69 -22.28
C GLY A 194 -0.38 -2.38 -21.49
N ILE A 195 -0.47 -1.21 -22.14
CA ILE A 195 -0.38 0.08 -21.50
C ILE A 195 -1.79 0.56 -21.15
N ASN A 196 -2.11 0.65 -19.86
CA ASN A 196 -3.38 1.19 -19.37
C ASN A 196 -4.61 0.61 -20.10
N ASP A 197 -4.58 -0.70 -20.38
CA ASP A 197 -5.62 -1.43 -21.12
C ASP A 197 -5.97 -0.79 -22.46
N GLY A 198 -4.97 -0.25 -23.17
CA GLY A 198 -5.13 0.40 -24.45
C GLY A 198 -5.63 1.86 -24.40
N TYR A 199 -5.88 2.40 -23.20
CA TYR A 199 -6.24 3.83 -23.05
C TYR A 199 -5.00 4.70 -23.22
N VAL A 200 -4.51 4.78 -24.45
CA VAL A 200 -3.32 5.54 -24.84
C VAL A 200 -3.74 6.65 -25.79
N LEU A 201 -3.15 7.82 -25.62
CA LEU A 201 -3.33 8.98 -26.46
C LEU A 201 -1.96 9.45 -26.96
N LEU A 202 -1.71 9.40 -28.25
CA LEU A 202 -0.44 9.79 -28.84
C LEU A 202 -0.53 11.21 -29.39
N ALA A 203 0.40 12.06 -28.99
CA ALA A 203 0.60 13.38 -29.56
C ALA A 203 1.70 13.33 -30.65
N PRO A 204 1.57 14.09 -31.74
CA PRO A 204 2.51 14.06 -32.87
C PRO A 204 3.94 14.51 -32.52
N SER A 205 4.12 15.27 -31.44
CA SER A 205 5.43 15.72 -30.97
C SER A 205 5.46 15.91 -29.46
N THR A 206 6.67 15.99 -28.90
CA THR A 206 6.89 16.34 -27.50
C THR A 206 6.35 17.72 -27.14
N ASP A 207 6.49 18.71 -28.03
CA ASP A 207 6.03 20.08 -27.79
C ASP A 207 4.51 20.17 -27.69
N ILE A 208 3.79 19.41 -28.55
CA ILE A 208 2.34 19.31 -28.50
C ILE A 208 1.90 18.64 -27.20
N ALA A 209 2.51 17.50 -26.85
CA ALA A 209 2.18 16.82 -25.61
C ALA A 209 2.47 17.71 -24.38
N ALA A 210 3.61 18.40 -24.37
CA ALA A 210 3.98 19.32 -23.30
C ALA A 210 2.99 20.50 -23.19
N SER A 211 2.50 21.03 -24.31
CA SER A 211 1.50 22.11 -24.30
C SER A 211 0.16 21.63 -23.73
N LEU A 212 -0.29 20.42 -24.09
CA LEU A 212 -1.51 19.80 -23.53
C LEU A 212 -1.40 19.56 -22.02
N LEU A 213 -0.18 19.36 -21.50
CA LEU A 213 0.08 19.23 -20.07
C LEU A 213 0.41 20.57 -19.40
N SER A 214 0.17 21.70 -20.03
CA SER A 214 0.51 23.03 -19.50
C SER A 214 1.98 23.13 -19.05
N SER A 215 2.88 22.52 -19.81
CA SER A 215 4.31 22.38 -19.52
C SER A 215 5.20 22.65 -20.74
N PRO A 216 4.96 23.73 -21.51
CA PRO A 216 5.74 24.01 -22.71
C PRO A 216 7.23 24.16 -22.36
N GLY A 217 8.10 23.61 -23.20
CA GLY A 217 9.55 23.65 -23.00
C GLY A 217 10.13 22.58 -22.07
N TYR A 218 9.32 21.60 -21.63
CA TYR A 218 9.77 20.50 -20.78
C TYR A 218 9.38 19.14 -21.36
N ALA A 219 10.30 18.17 -21.23
CA ALA A 219 10.03 16.75 -21.42
C ALA A 219 9.87 16.05 -20.06
N THR A 220 9.23 14.88 -20.04
CA THR A 220 9.12 14.07 -18.82
C THR A 220 10.44 13.37 -18.51
N SER A 221 11.10 12.83 -19.55
CA SER A 221 12.41 12.17 -19.48
C SER A 221 13.05 12.21 -20.87
N ALA A 222 14.33 11.82 -20.95
CA ALA A 222 15.00 11.59 -22.22
C ALA A 222 15.80 10.30 -22.18
N PHE A 223 15.86 9.59 -23.30
CA PHE A 223 16.68 8.40 -23.47
C PHE A 223 17.85 8.72 -24.39
N VAL A 224 19.06 8.46 -23.93
CA VAL A 224 20.28 8.65 -24.71
C VAL A 224 20.77 7.30 -25.18
N LEU A 225 20.75 7.10 -26.51
CA LEU A 225 21.15 5.86 -27.16
C LEU A 225 22.64 5.93 -27.47
N PRO A 226 23.48 4.99 -27.01
CA PRO A 226 24.90 4.98 -27.35
C PRO A 226 25.15 4.50 -28.77
N LYS A 227 26.18 5.01 -29.44
CA LYS A 227 26.76 4.35 -30.62
C LYS A 227 27.30 2.99 -30.24
N PRO A 228 27.32 2.00 -31.15
CA PRO A 228 27.82 0.68 -30.83
C PRO A 228 29.19 0.71 -30.16
N GLY A 229 29.28 0.18 -28.94
CA GLY A 229 30.52 0.12 -28.17
C GLY A 229 30.97 1.41 -27.45
N ALA A 230 30.16 2.49 -27.49
CA ALA A 230 30.45 3.71 -26.75
C ALA A 230 29.87 3.62 -25.31
N ASP A 231 30.69 4.02 -24.33
CA ASP A 231 30.22 4.26 -22.95
C ASP A 231 29.93 5.76 -22.79
N ILE A 232 28.65 6.10 -22.62
CA ILE A 232 28.17 7.49 -22.57
C ILE A 232 27.80 7.95 -21.16
N ALA A 233 27.83 7.07 -20.18
CA ALA A 233 27.27 7.36 -18.85
C ALA A 233 27.93 8.60 -18.19
N ALA A 234 29.26 8.66 -18.20
CA ALA A 234 30.00 9.78 -17.59
C ALA A 234 29.81 11.11 -18.35
N ASP A 235 29.64 11.07 -19.66
CA ASP A 235 29.38 12.28 -20.47
C ASP A 235 27.96 12.79 -20.23
N VAL A 236 26.97 11.89 -20.16
CA VAL A 236 25.59 12.23 -19.80
C VAL A 236 25.53 12.86 -18.41
N ASP A 237 26.14 12.23 -17.39
CA ASP A 237 26.16 12.75 -16.01
C ASP A 237 26.76 14.17 -15.93
N ARG A 238 27.79 14.45 -16.73
CA ARG A 238 28.42 15.78 -16.78
C ARG A 238 27.48 16.83 -17.36
N VAL A 239 26.76 16.50 -18.43
CA VAL A 239 25.87 17.45 -19.12
C VAL A 239 24.64 17.77 -18.28
N ILE A 240 24.07 16.77 -17.56
CA ILE A 240 22.86 16.94 -16.78
C ILE A 240 23.10 17.38 -15.33
N ALA A 241 24.38 17.58 -14.94
CA ALA A 241 24.76 17.83 -13.56
C ALA A 241 23.88 18.87 -12.86
N GLY A 242 23.26 18.50 -11.75
CA GLY A 242 22.41 19.37 -10.94
C GLY A 242 20.96 19.51 -11.40
N VAL A 243 20.62 19.15 -12.65
CA VAL A 243 19.26 19.28 -13.21
C VAL A 243 18.52 17.95 -13.22
N ALA A 244 19.25 16.88 -13.52
CA ALA A 244 18.68 15.54 -13.68
C ALA A 244 19.61 14.47 -13.10
N THR A 245 19.15 13.24 -13.08
CA THR A 245 19.93 12.03 -12.76
C THR A 245 19.89 11.07 -13.94
N ALA A 246 20.98 10.36 -14.18
CA ALA A 246 21.07 9.35 -15.21
C ALA A 246 21.09 7.94 -14.62
N GLY A 247 20.54 6.99 -15.35
CA GLY A 247 20.54 5.59 -14.95
C GLY A 247 20.06 4.66 -16.05
N PRO A 248 20.08 3.35 -15.82
CA PRO A 248 19.50 2.41 -16.77
C PRO A 248 17.99 2.63 -16.87
N PRO A 249 17.40 2.48 -18.07
CA PRO A 249 15.96 2.61 -18.26
C PRO A 249 15.17 1.71 -17.32
N ARG A 250 14.14 2.25 -16.67
CA ARG A 250 13.27 1.51 -15.74
C ARG A 250 11.81 1.88 -15.97
N PRO A 251 10.87 0.94 -15.76
CA PRO A 251 9.46 1.30 -15.71
C PRO A 251 9.22 2.27 -14.54
N HIS A 252 8.71 3.45 -14.84
CA HIS A 252 8.33 4.43 -13.81
C HIS A 252 6.87 4.25 -13.42
N LEU A 253 6.65 3.80 -12.19
CA LEU A 253 5.33 3.83 -11.58
C LEU A 253 5.07 5.24 -11.02
N PRO A 254 3.89 5.81 -11.22
CA PRO A 254 3.50 7.00 -10.48
C PRO A 254 3.68 6.77 -8.96
N ALA A 255 4.19 7.76 -8.24
CA ALA A 255 4.58 7.64 -6.83
C ALA A 255 3.48 7.07 -5.91
N VAL A 256 2.22 7.30 -6.27
CA VAL A 256 1.04 6.76 -5.59
C VAL A 256 0.93 5.25 -5.72
N PHE A 257 1.15 4.73 -6.92
CA PHE A 257 1.13 3.28 -7.15
C PHE A 257 2.32 2.60 -6.48
N GLU A 258 3.46 3.28 -6.40
CA GLU A 258 4.62 2.78 -5.67
C GLU A 258 4.32 2.63 -4.17
N GLY A 259 3.75 3.66 -3.53
CA GLY A 259 3.31 3.61 -2.14
C GLY A 259 2.24 2.55 -1.89
N ALA A 260 1.25 2.43 -2.79
CA ALA A 260 0.20 1.42 -2.70
C ALA A 260 0.75 0.00 -2.82
N THR A 261 1.63 -0.28 -3.79
CA THR A 261 2.22 -1.61 -3.98
C THR A 261 3.08 -2.04 -2.81
N GLN A 262 3.78 -1.10 -2.17
CA GLN A 262 4.56 -1.40 -0.97
C GLN A 262 3.67 -1.68 0.24
N SER A 263 2.57 -0.96 0.41
CA SER A 263 1.58 -1.23 1.45
C SER A 263 0.92 -2.60 1.26
N LEU A 264 0.65 -3.01 0.03
CA LEU A 264 0.13 -4.34 -0.30
C LEU A 264 1.12 -5.47 0.07
N ASN A 265 2.43 -5.24 -0.02
CA ASN A 265 3.44 -6.19 0.44
C ASN A 265 3.30 -6.49 1.94
N LEU A 266 2.98 -5.47 2.77
CA LEU A 266 2.74 -5.66 4.20
C LEU A 266 1.57 -6.62 4.46
N ILE A 267 0.45 -6.46 3.72
CA ILE A 267 -0.71 -7.34 3.84
C ILE A 267 -0.36 -8.77 3.40
N ALA A 268 0.38 -8.92 2.29
CA ALA A 268 0.82 -10.23 1.82
C ALA A 268 1.69 -10.95 2.86
N LEU A 269 2.63 -10.22 3.48
CA LEU A 269 3.49 -10.77 4.55
C LEU A 269 2.69 -11.11 5.81
N ALA A 270 1.74 -10.27 6.22
CA ALA A 270 0.82 -10.59 7.32
C ALA A 270 0.00 -11.84 7.01
N GLY A 271 -0.49 -11.99 5.77
CA GLY A 271 -1.17 -13.19 5.29
C GLY A 271 -0.29 -14.46 5.38
N ILE A 272 0.99 -14.36 5.03
CA ILE A 272 1.97 -15.46 5.18
C ILE A 272 2.13 -15.84 6.66
N ILE A 273 2.32 -14.87 7.55
CA ILE A 273 2.47 -15.11 8.99
C ILE A 273 1.24 -15.82 9.53
N VAL A 274 0.06 -15.33 9.22
CA VAL A 274 -1.20 -15.94 9.65
C VAL A 274 -1.38 -17.33 9.05
N GLY A 275 -1.08 -17.51 7.75
CA GLY A 275 -1.14 -18.82 7.09
C GLY A 275 -0.22 -19.85 7.76
N VAL A 276 1.01 -19.47 8.09
CA VAL A 276 1.95 -20.32 8.85
C VAL A 276 1.41 -20.62 10.25
N LEU A 277 0.86 -19.64 10.96
CA LEU A 277 0.29 -19.84 12.29
C LEU A 277 -0.91 -20.80 12.26
N ILE A 278 -1.79 -20.68 11.25
CA ILE A 278 -2.92 -21.60 11.03
C ILE A 278 -2.38 -23.02 10.79
N ALA A 279 -1.41 -23.16 9.89
CA ALA A 279 -0.79 -24.44 9.57
C ALA A 279 -0.11 -25.08 10.81
N VAL A 280 0.69 -24.30 11.55
CA VAL A 280 1.36 -24.75 12.78
C VAL A 280 0.32 -25.19 13.81
N ASN A 281 -0.73 -24.41 14.03
CA ASN A 281 -1.76 -24.72 15.02
C ASN A 281 -2.48 -26.03 14.72
N THR A 282 -2.84 -26.24 13.44
CA THR A 282 -3.52 -27.47 12.99
C THR A 282 -2.59 -28.69 13.02
N ILE A 283 -1.33 -28.51 12.59
CA ILE A 283 -0.33 -29.58 12.54
C ILE A 283 0.12 -30.00 13.93
N LEU A 284 0.30 -29.06 14.87
CA LEU A 284 0.65 -29.38 16.26
C LEU A 284 -0.30 -30.38 16.86
N LEU A 285 -1.59 -30.22 16.64
CA LEU A 285 -2.61 -31.11 17.13
C LEU A 285 -2.51 -32.48 16.45
N ALA A 286 -2.23 -32.49 15.14
CA ALA A 286 -2.04 -33.70 14.35
C ALA A 286 -0.85 -34.55 14.82
N VAL A 287 0.24 -33.91 15.15
CA VAL A 287 1.48 -34.57 15.57
C VAL A 287 1.39 -35.13 16.98
N GLU A 288 0.73 -34.43 17.90
CA GLU A 288 0.58 -34.95 19.29
C GLU A 288 -0.12 -36.33 19.33
N ASP A 289 -1.12 -36.56 18.46
CA ASP A 289 -1.79 -37.88 18.39
C ASP A 289 -0.90 -39.00 17.87
N ARG A 290 -0.01 -38.68 16.91
CA ARG A 290 0.87 -39.66 16.28
C ARG A 290 2.18 -39.85 17.02
N ARG A 291 2.43 -39.06 18.06
CA ARG A 291 3.69 -39.05 18.81
C ARG A 291 4.01 -40.43 19.39
N ALA A 292 3.01 -41.12 19.92
CA ALA A 292 3.19 -42.48 20.45
C ALA A 292 3.57 -43.50 19.36
N VAL A 293 2.91 -43.43 18.21
CA VAL A 293 3.22 -44.31 17.05
C VAL A 293 4.64 -44.03 16.53
N MET A 294 5.04 -42.77 16.42
CA MET A 294 6.38 -42.39 15.99
C MET A 294 7.43 -42.80 17.01
N GLY A 295 7.12 -42.72 18.32
CA GLY A 295 7.94 -43.24 19.40
C GLY A 295 8.15 -44.75 19.28
N THR A 296 7.10 -45.52 18.99
CA THR A 296 7.18 -46.97 18.78
C THR A 296 8.03 -47.30 17.55
N ILE A 297 7.85 -46.61 16.46
CA ILE A 297 8.66 -46.79 15.22
C ILE A 297 10.14 -46.47 15.50
N GLY A 298 10.40 -45.43 16.29
CA GLY A 298 11.76 -45.09 16.75
C GLY A 298 12.36 -46.15 17.64
N ALA A 299 11.58 -46.79 18.55
CA ALA A 299 12.01 -47.87 19.42
C ALA A 299 12.34 -49.14 18.64
N ILE A 300 11.69 -49.41 17.51
CA ILE A 300 11.95 -50.55 16.61
C ILE A 300 13.24 -50.30 15.76
N GLY A 301 13.87 -49.09 15.88
CA GLY A 301 15.17 -48.81 15.24
C GLY A 301 15.11 -47.88 14.03
N ALA A 302 14.01 -47.17 13.79
CA ALA A 302 13.96 -46.16 12.78
C ALA A 302 14.93 -45.00 13.08
N LYS A 303 15.72 -44.58 12.08
CA LYS A 303 16.67 -43.48 12.25
C LYS A 303 15.92 -42.15 12.49
N PRO A 304 16.29 -41.34 13.51
CA PRO A 304 15.62 -40.09 13.84
C PRO A 304 15.53 -39.12 12.67
N VAL A 305 16.59 -39.03 11.84
CA VAL A 305 16.64 -38.20 10.64
C VAL A 305 15.61 -38.64 9.59
N GLY A 306 15.35 -39.94 9.46
CA GLY A 306 14.33 -40.48 8.56
C GLY A 306 12.92 -40.10 8.99
N LEU A 307 12.64 -40.17 10.33
CA LEU A 307 11.35 -39.72 10.90
C LEU A 307 11.15 -38.21 10.71
N PHE A 308 12.20 -37.44 10.96
CA PHE A 308 12.18 -35.97 10.71
C PHE A 308 11.86 -35.64 9.26
N GLY A 309 12.61 -36.24 8.31
CA GLY A 309 12.39 -36.03 6.90
C GLY A 309 11.00 -36.48 6.44
N GLY A 310 10.49 -37.58 6.98
CA GLY A 310 9.13 -38.07 6.72
C GLY A 310 8.05 -37.09 7.17
N MET A 311 8.21 -36.48 8.33
CA MET A 311 7.28 -35.48 8.85
C MET A 311 7.31 -34.19 7.99
N LEU A 312 8.51 -33.74 7.58
CA LEU A 312 8.61 -32.60 6.65
C LEU A 312 7.94 -32.90 5.30
N GLY A 313 8.11 -34.13 4.80
CA GLY A 313 7.43 -34.59 3.60
C GLY A 313 5.89 -34.61 3.74
N GLU A 314 5.38 -35.01 4.91
CA GLU A 314 3.94 -34.93 5.25
C GLU A 314 3.46 -33.48 5.23
N GLY A 315 4.22 -32.57 5.86
CA GLY A 315 3.95 -31.13 5.82
C GLY A 315 3.94 -30.57 4.39
N ALA A 316 4.88 -31.00 3.55
CA ALA A 316 4.95 -30.61 2.14
C ALA A 316 3.72 -31.07 1.34
N VAL A 317 3.24 -32.30 1.58
CA VAL A 317 2.02 -32.83 0.92
C VAL A 317 0.77 -32.08 1.36
N VAL A 318 0.58 -31.90 2.65
CA VAL A 318 -0.55 -31.09 3.18
C VAL A 318 -0.47 -29.66 2.66
N GLY A 319 0.73 -29.09 2.63
CA GLY A 319 1.00 -27.77 2.09
C GLY A 319 0.68 -27.65 0.60
N LEU A 320 1.08 -28.63 -0.20
CA LEU A 320 0.75 -28.71 -1.64
C LEU A 320 -0.75 -28.76 -1.89
N LEU A 321 -1.47 -29.62 -1.15
CA LEU A 321 -2.93 -29.70 -1.24
C LEU A 321 -3.59 -28.38 -0.85
N GLY A 322 -3.13 -27.76 0.23
CA GLY A 322 -3.61 -26.45 0.66
C GLY A 322 -3.29 -25.35 -0.34
N GLY A 323 -2.08 -25.37 -0.92
CA GLY A 323 -1.66 -24.45 -1.97
C GLY A 323 -2.55 -24.53 -3.21
N LEU A 324 -2.81 -25.74 -3.69
CA LEU A 324 -3.68 -25.98 -4.86
C LEU A 324 -5.14 -25.57 -4.59
N LEU A 325 -5.68 -25.84 -3.41
CA LEU A 325 -7.01 -25.37 -2.98
C LEU A 325 -7.06 -23.85 -2.79
N GLY A 326 -5.95 -23.25 -2.40
CA GLY A 326 -5.80 -21.80 -2.22
C GLY A 326 -5.76 -21.01 -3.53
N VAL A 327 -5.41 -21.63 -4.66
CA VAL A 327 -5.34 -20.93 -5.96
C VAL A 327 -6.70 -20.40 -6.41
N PRO A 328 -7.77 -21.21 -6.55
CA PRO A 328 -9.07 -20.71 -7.01
C PRO A 328 -9.67 -19.70 -6.02
N SER A 329 -9.58 -19.93 -4.72
CA SER A 329 -10.08 -19.00 -3.71
C SER A 329 -9.24 -17.70 -3.66
N GLY A 330 -7.93 -17.78 -3.88
CA GLY A 330 -7.05 -16.63 -3.99
C GLY A 330 -7.32 -15.80 -5.24
N PHE A 331 -7.61 -16.44 -6.35
CA PHE A 331 -8.03 -15.76 -7.58
C PHE A 331 -9.36 -15.02 -7.38
N LEU A 332 -10.38 -15.68 -6.81
CA LEU A 332 -11.66 -15.03 -6.49
C LEU A 332 -11.51 -13.88 -5.49
N PHE A 333 -10.65 -14.03 -4.50
CA PHE A 333 -10.38 -12.97 -3.55
C PHE A 333 -9.62 -11.81 -4.19
N GLY A 334 -8.65 -12.10 -5.06
CA GLY A 334 -7.90 -11.09 -5.83
C GLY A 334 -8.80 -10.29 -6.78
N THR A 335 -9.71 -10.97 -7.50
CA THR A 335 -10.70 -10.29 -8.36
C THR A 335 -11.62 -9.38 -7.55
N TYR A 336 -12.08 -9.84 -6.38
CA TYR A 336 -12.91 -9.04 -5.50
C TYR A 336 -12.17 -7.79 -4.97
N LEU A 337 -10.92 -7.96 -4.55
CA LEU A 337 -10.09 -6.83 -4.12
C LEU A 337 -9.83 -5.85 -5.27
N LEU A 338 -9.53 -6.38 -6.46
CA LEU A 338 -9.26 -5.56 -7.64
C LEU A 338 -10.49 -4.74 -8.06
N ASP A 339 -11.68 -5.35 -8.04
CA ASP A 339 -12.93 -4.66 -8.33
C ASP A 339 -13.22 -3.52 -7.34
N ARG A 340 -12.93 -3.73 -6.06
CA ARG A 340 -13.13 -2.71 -5.03
C ARG A 340 -12.04 -1.63 -5.02
N PHE A 341 -10.78 -2.05 -5.05
CA PHE A 341 -9.62 -1.17 -4.94
C PHE A 341 -9.27 -0.53 -6.28
N GLY A 342 -9.32 -1.31 -7.37
CA GLY A 342 -9.04 -0.82 -8.71
C GLY A 342 -10.02 0.29 -9.11
N ARG A 343 -11.30 0.11 -8.85
CA ARG A 343 -12.31 1.18 -9.07
C ARG A 343 -12.06 2.41 -8.20
N SER A 344 -11.54 2.25 -7.02
CA SER A 344 -11.25 3.37 -6.11
C SER A 344 -9.98 4.13 -6.50
N MET A 345 -8.90 3.42 -6.86
CA MET A 345 -7.60 3.99 -7.25
C MET A 345 -7.61 4.52 -8.67
N LEU A 346 -8.39 3.88 -9.53
CA LEU A 346 -8.53 4.23 -10.93
C LEU A 346 -9.89 4.91 -11.22
N ALA A 347 -10.57 5.42 -10.18
CA ALA A 347 -11.81 6.17 -10.33
C ALA A 347 -11.56 7.40 -11.22
N GLY A 348 -11.70 7.24 -12.49
CA GLY A 348 -11.35 8.20 -13.51
C GLY A 348 -10.44 7.64 -14.61
N SER A 349 -9.78 6.49 -14.42
CA SER A 349 -9.00 5.89 -15.50
C SER A 349 -9.88 5.10 -16.49
N GLY A 350 -11.18 4.90 -16.18
CA GLY A 350 -12.15 4.23 -17.08
C GLY A 350 -11.83 2.79 -17.48
N GLY A 351 -10.63 2.33 -17.18
CA GLY A 351 -10.22 0.97 -17.41
C GLY A 351 -10.87 0.03 -16.40
N THR A 352 -11.57 -1.00 -16.87
CA THR A 352 -11.90 -2.16 -16.04
C THR A 352 -10.65 -3.03 -15.98
N ILE A 353 -9.90 -2.95 -14.88
CA ILE A 353 -8.80 -3.90 -14.68
C ILE A 353 -9.42 -5.26 -14.42
N ALA A 354 -9.30 -6.15 -15.39
CA ALA A 354 -9.72 -7.54 -15.24
C ALA A 354 -8.56 -8.36 -14.68
N ALA A 355 -8.83 -9.17 -13.65
CA ALA A 355 -7.83 -10.10 -13.16
C ALA A 355 -7.57 -11.19 -14.21
N HIS A 356 -6.31 -11.39 -14.59
CA HIS A 356 -5.92 -12.42 -15.55
C HIS A 356 -5.40 -13.64 -14.80
N PHE A 357 -5.99 -14.79 -15.11
CA PHE A 357 -5.49 -16.06 -14.61
C PHE A 357 -4.26 -16.49 -15.39
N THR A 358 -3.10 -16.38 -14.78
CA THR A 358 -1.85 -16.87 -15.34
C THR A 358 -1.51 -18.26 -14.79
N PRO A 359 -1.07 -19.24 -15.60
CA PRO A 359 -0.67 -20.56 -15.12
C PRO A 359 0.39 -20.51 -14.01
N ASN A 360 1.21 -19.47 -13.98
CA ASN A 360 2.22 -19.25 -12.94
C ASN A 360 1.61 -19.14 -11.52
N LEU A 361 0.36 -18.69 -11.40
CA LEU A 361 -0.34 -18.62 -10.09
C LEU A 361 -0.46 -20.01 -9.45
N ILE A 362 -0.63 -21.07 -10.25
CA ILE A 362 -0.66 -22.45 -9.74
C ILE A 362 0.69 -22.81 -9.13
N GLY A 363 1.77 -22.47 -9.82
CA GLY A 363 3.14 -22.71 -9.33
C GLY A 363 3.43 -21.93 -8.04
N ILE A 364 3.07 -20.65 -7.99
CA ILE A 364 3.25 -19.79 -6.82
C ILE A 364 2.41 -20.30 -5.65
N GLY A 365 1.14 -20.65 -5.86
CA GLY A 365 0.27 -21.17 -4.83
C GLY A 365 0.76 -22.51 -4.27
N ALA A 366 1.17 -23.42 -5.15
CA ALA A 366 1.76 -24.71 -4.75
C ALA A 366 3.06 -24.52 -3.94
N ALA A 367 3.96 -23.65 -4.41
CA ALA A 367 5.23 -23.36 -3.72
C ALA A 367 4.97 -22.70 -2.34
N ALA A 368 4.11 -21.69 -2.29
CA ALA A 368 3.73 -21.03 -1.03
C ALA A 368 3.12 -22.04 -0.05
N GLY A 369 2.20 -22.88 -0.49
CA GLY A 369 1.62 -23.93 0.34
C GLY A 369 2.66 -24.93 0.86
N ILE A 370 3.55 -25.43 -0.01
CA ILE A 370 4.63 -26.34 0.39
C ILE A 370 5.54 -25.70 1.46
N VAL A 371 5.96 -24.46 1.23
CA VAL A 371 6.82 -23.72 2.16
C VAL A 371 6.12 -23.54 3.52
N CYS A 372 4.86 -23.11 3.52
CA CYS A 372 4.05 -22.97 4.74
C CYS A 372 3.93 -24.32 5.47
N GLY A 373 3.63 -25.41 4.77
CA GLY A 373 3.50 -26.75 5.36
C GLY A 373 4.82 -27.27 5.96
N ILE A 374 5.95 -27.06 5.27
CA ILE A 374 7.27 -27.42 5.77
C ILE A 374 7.62 -26.62 7.04
N ILE A 375 7.47 -25.29 6.99
CA ILE A 375 7.77 -24.41 8.15
C ILE A 375 6.92 -24.81 9.35
N ALA A 376 5.64 -25.09 9.13
CA ALA A 376 4.74 -25.52 10.20
C ALA A 376 5.16 -26.84 10.84
N MET A 377 5.78 -27.75 10.08
CA MET A 377 6.19 -29.06 10.56
C MET A 377 7.57 -29.06 11.23
N VAL A 378 8.45 -28.07 10.97
CA VAL A 378 9.81 -28.01 11.54
C VAL A 378 9.80 -28.07 13.07
N GLY A 379 8.95 -27.28 13.72
CA GLY A 379 8.87 -27.22 15.18
C GLY A 379 8.45 -28.55 15.82
N PRO A 380 7.33 -29.16 15.41
CA PRO A 380 6.91 -30.48 15.86
C PRO A 380 7.93 -31.58 15.59
N ALA A 381 8.51 -31.63 14.39
CA ALA A 381 9.48 -32.61 13.98
C ALA A 381 10.81 -32.52 14.81
N ALA A 382 11.30 -31.30 15.03
CA ALA A 382 12.48 -31.08 15.87
C ALA A 382 12.27 -31.49 17.34
N ARG A 383 11.06 -31.38 17.87
CA ARG A 383 10.71 -31.83 19.20
C ARG A 383 10.80 -33.35 19.30
N LEU A 384 10.29 -34.08 18.31
CA LEU A 384 10.36 -35.52 18.26
C LEU A 384 11.80 -36.02 18.31
N LEU A 385 12.73 -35.35 17.62
CA LEU A 385 14.18 -35.65 17.67
C LEU A 385 14.78 -35.43 19.04
N ARG A 386 14.37 -34.37 19.75
CA ARG A 386 14.93 -33.99 21.07
C ARG A 386 14.43 -34.88 22.22
N ASP A 387 13.17 -35.28 22.19
CA ASP A 387 12.52 -35.97 23.30
C ASP A 387 12.87 -37.49 23.33
N GLY A 388 13.32 -38.05 22.23
CA GLY A 388 13.69 -39.47 22.10
C GLY A 388 12.50 -40.44 22.09
N PRO A 389 12.72 -41.74 21.69
CA PRO A 389 11.63 -42.70 21.53
C PRO A 389 10.91 -43.04 22.84
N LEU A 390 11.65 -43.26 23.92
CA LEU A 390 11.09 -43.64 25.23
C LEU A 390 10.16 -42.54 25.81
N ALA A 391 10.59 -41.28 25.74
CA ALA A 391 9.76 -40.16 26.22
C ALA A 391 8.51 -39.96 25.37
N SER A 392 8.58 -40.29 24.07
CA SER A 392 7.45 -40.22 23.16
C SER A 392 6.41 -41.32 23.42
N MET A 393 6.83 -42.52 23.84
CA MET A 393 5.96 -43.65 24.24
C MET A 393 5.35 -43.44 25.63
N ALA A 394 6.07 -42.87 26.57
CA ALA A 394 5.63 -42.66 27.94
C ALA A 394 4.44 -41.67 28.05
N SER A 395 4.15 -40.93 26.99
CA SER A 395 3.06 -39.98 26.95
C SER A 395 1.64 -40.63 26.96
N VAL A 396 1.53 -41.96 26.75
CA VAL A 396 0.25 -42.69 26.67
C VAL A 396 -0.35 -42.99 28.07
N GLY A 397 0.45 -42.95 29.12
CA GLY A 397 -0.02 -43.31 30.49
C GLY A 397 0.52 -42.43 31.60
N GLY A 398 1.39 -41.53 31.34
CA GLY A 398 2.09 -40.72 32.34
C GLY A 398 1.64 -39.25 32.37
N VAL A 399 1.72 -38.66 33.57
CA VAL A 399 1.52 -37.23 33.80
C VAL A 399 2.52 -36.46 32.96
N GLN A 400 2.10 -35.92 31.83
CA GLN A 400 2.93 -35.01 31.05
C GLN A 400 3.29 -33.81 31.93
N ARG A 401 4.57 -33.72 32.33
CA ARG A 401 5.07 -32.54 33.06
C ARG A 401 4.79 -31.31 32.22
N ALA A 402 4.00 -30.39 32.77
CA ALA A 402 3.70 -29.11 32.15
C ALA A 402 5.01 -28.41 31.76
N ARG A 403 5.35 -28.45 30.49
CA ARG A 403 6.60 -27.86 29.97
C ARG A 403 6.47 -26.36 29.94
N LYS A 404 7.27 -25.64 30.68
CA LYS A 404 7.29 -24.17 30.65
C LYS A 404 7.74 -23.70 29.26
N ILE A 405 7.02 -22.79 28.64
CA ILE A 405 7.47 -22.11 27.41
C ILE A 405 8.77 -21.38 27.74
N PRO A 406 9.87 -21.66 27.02
CA PRO A 406 11.18 -21.05 27.30
C PRO A 406 11.09 -19.51 27.10
N MET A 407 12.08 -18.77 27.60
CA MET A 407 12.10 -17.29 27.49
C MET A 407 12.54 -16.79 26.13
N TRP A 408 13.12 -17.63 25.27
CA TRP A 408 13.66 -17.17 23.98
C TRP A 408 12.62 -16.47 23.07
N PRO A 409 11.31 -16.89 22.98
CA PRO A 409 10.35 -16.15 22.17
C PRO A 409 10.13 -14.72 22.67
N LEU A 410 10.15 -14.51 24.00
CA LEU A 410 10.07 -13.16 24.56
C LEU A 410 11.31 -12.33 24.20
N VAL A 411 12.51 -12.88 24.41
CA VAL A 411 13.77 -12.17 24.17
C VAL A 411 13.89 -11.80 22.69
N VAL A 412 13.65 -12.76 21.79
CA VAL A 412 13.68 -12.53 20.35
C VAL A 412 12.55 -11.57 19.94
N GLY A 413 11.34 -11.75 20.45
CA GLY A 413 10.21 -10.89 20.14
C GLY A 413 10.41 -9.44 20.57
N VAL A 414 10.91 -9.21 21.79
CA VAL A 414 11.25 -7.86 22.29
C VAL A 414 12.41 -7.26 21.46
N GLY A 415 13.40 -8.09 21.11
CA GLY A 415 14.50 -7.67 20.23
C GLY A 415 14.01 -7.21 18.85
N LEU A 416 13.09 -7.97 18.23
CA LEU A 416 12.47 -7.59 16.95
C LEU A 416 11.65 -6.30 17.09
N LEU A 417 10.89 -6.13 18.16
CA LEU A 417 10.16 -4.89 18.43
C LEU A 417 11.10 -3.70 18.61
N ALA A 418 12.21 -3.88 19.31
CA ALA A 418 13.22 -2.83 19.47
C ALA A 418 13.84 -2.46 18.12
N VAL A 419 14.20 -3.46 17.29
CA VAL A 419 14.69 -3.21 15.92
C VAL A 419 13.64 -2.47 15.08
N ALA A 420 12.38 -2.89 15.15
CA ALA A 420 11.29 -2.21 14.43
C ALA A 420 11.14 -0.75 14.84
N VAL A 421 11.18 -0.46 16.15
CA VAL A 421 11.11 0.92 16.66
C VAL A 421 12.29 1.75 16.17
N VAL A 422 13.51 1.20 16.18
CA VAL A 422 14.70 1.88 15.65
C VAL A 422 14.55 2.16 14.16
N VAL A 423 14.13 1.17 13.36
CA VAL A 423 13.91 1.33 11.91
C VAL A 423 12.86 2.41 11.64
N LEU A 424 11.74 2.40 12.37
CA LEU A 424 10.68 3.40 12.21
C LEU A 424 11.15 4.80 12.62
N LYS A 425 11.94 4.93 13.68
CA LYS A 425 12.52 6.21 14.11
C LYS A 425 13.53 6.77 13.10
N ILE A 426 14.34 5.90 12.48
CA ILE A 426 15.25 6.30 11.41
C ILE A 426 14.46 6.66 10.15
N PHE A 427 13.37 5.94 9.87
CA PHE A 427 12.46 6.25 8.76
C PHE A 427 11.76 7.60 8.95
N GLU A 428 11.27 7.91 10.16
CA GLU A 428 10.69 9.23 10.48
C GLU A 428 11.67 10.38 10.20
N ARG A 429 12.96 10.16 10.38
CA ARG A 429 14.03 11.14 10.05
C ARG A 429 14.35 11.23 8.55
N GLY A 430 13.64 10.47 7.71
CA GLY A 430 13.76 10.51 6.25
C GLY A 430 15.04 9.90 5.67
N SER A 431 15.87 9.21 6.47
CA SER A 431 17.12 8.60 6.02
C SER A 431 16.95 7.19 5.42
N LEU A 432 15.73 6.64 5.43
CA LEU A 432 15.45 5.32 4.87
C LEU A 432 14.33 5.38 3.82
N PRO A 433 14.42 4.58 2.77
CA PRO A 433 13.36 4.48 1.77
C PRO A 433 12.09 3.83 2.35
N LEU A 434 10.94 4.12 1.74
CA LEU A 434 9.61 3.68 2.21
C LEU A 434 9.51 2.15 2.38
N ASN A 435 10.12 1.37 1.48
CA ASN A 435 10.15 -0.10 1.56
C ASN A 435 10.81 -0.61 2.85
N VAL A 436 11.84 0.07 3.35
CA VAL A 436 12.52 -0.31 4.60
C VAL A 436 11.63 0.03 5.80
N GLY A 437 10.93 1.18 5.79
CA GLY A 437 9.95 1.54 6.82
C GLY A 437 8.81 0.51 6.91
N ILE A 438 8.24 0.13 5.79
CA ILE A 438 7.16 -0.88 5.72
C ILE A 438 7.66 -2.27 6.17
N ASN A 439 8.88 -2.67 5.79
CA ASN A 439 9.48 -3.91 6.28
C ASN A 439 9.72 -3.87 7.80
N GLY A 440 9.99 -2.70 8.37
CA GLY A 440 10.05 -2.50 9.82
C GLY A 440 8.73 -2.88 10.53
N LEU A 441 7.58 -2.55 9.93
CA LEU A 441 6.27 -2.99 10.45
C LEU A 441 6.12 -4.52 10.41
N THR A 442 6.60 -5.18 9.35
CA THR A 442 6.59 -6.65 9.28
C THR A 442 7.42 -7.29 10.39
N VAL A 443 8.58 -6.72 10.67
CA VAL A 443 9.43 -7.15 11.79
C VAL A 443 8.70 -6.95 13.12
N ALA A 444 7.96 -5.85 13.28
CA ALA A 444 7.12 -5.61 14.46
C ALA A 444 6.02 -6.68 14.62
N LEU A 445 5.31 -7.04 13.54
CA LEU A 445 4.30 -8.10 13.56
C LEU A 445 4.88 -9.43 14.04
N CYS A 446 6.03 -9.86 13.49
CA CYS A 446 6.74 -11.05 13.96
C CYS A 446 7.11 -10.95 15.45
N GLY A 447 7.54 -9.78 15.91
CA GLY A 447 7.85 -9.51 17.31
C GLY A 447 6.63 -9.68 18.21
N VAL A 448 5.49 -9.10 17.83
CA VAL A 448 4.20 -9.22 18.55
C VAL A 448 3.76 -10.67 18.68
N VAL A 449 3.82 -11.45 17.59
CA VAL A 449 3.49 -12.89 17.60
C VAL A 449 4.34 -13.63 18.64
N LEU A 450 5.65 -13.45 18.63
CA LEU A 450 6.56 -14.16 19.55
C LEU A 450 6.34 -13.73 21.01
N VAL A 451 6.12 -12.46 21.26
CA VAL A 451 5.79 -11.93 22.60
C VAL A 451 4.47 -12.51 23.09
N THR A 452 3.45 -12.55 22.21
CA THR A 452 2.13 -13.11 22.54
C THR A 452 2.21 -14.60 22.87
N VAL A 453 2.99 -15.38 22.13
CA VAL A 453 3.22 -16.81 22.43
C VAL A 453 3.76 -17.01 23.85
N TRP A 454 4.59 -16.10 24.35
CA TRP A 454 5.13 -16.19 25.71
C TRP A 454 4.18 -15.64 26.78
N ILE A 455 3.47 -14.51 26.49
CA ILE A 455 2.60 -13.83 27.45
C ILE A 455 1.27 -14.58 27.62
N ALA A 456 0.68 -15.13 26.56
CA ALA A 456 -0.68 -15.65 26.57
C ALA A 456 -0.93 -16.72 27.63
N PRO A 457 -0.09 -17.75 27.83
CA PRO A 457 -0.34 -18.73 28.88
C PRO A 457 -0.15 -18.20 30.31
N ARG A 458 0.59 -17.12 30.44
CA ARG A 458 0.80 -16.44 31.74
C ARG A 458 -0.38 -15.54 32.07
N GLY A 459 -0.85 -14.75 31.11
CA GLY A 459 -2.08 -13.98 31.24
C GLY A 459 -3.31 -14.84 31.53
N ALA A 460 -3.40 -15.99 30.82
CA ALA A 460 -4.45 -16.96 31.09
C ALA A 460 -4.45 -17.44 32.55
N ARG A 461 -3.29 -17.62 33.19
CA ARG A 461 -3.23 -18.03 34.60
C ARG A 461 -3.87 -17.00 35.55
N LEU A 462 -3.63 -15.70 35.30
CA LEU A 462 -4.26 -14.63 36.10
C LEU A 462 -5.80 -14.68 35.97
N LEU A 463 -6.32 -14.91 34.77
CA LEU A 463 -7.75 -15.04 34.54
C LEU A 463 -8.32 -16.33 35.18
N ILE A 464 -7.55 -17.42 35.19
CA ILE A 464 -7.93 -18.67 35.82
C ILE A 464 -7.95 -18.51 37.36
N GLU A 465 -6.98 -17.81 37.96
CA GLU A 465 -6.98 -17.53 39.38
C GLU A 465 -8.21 -16.73 39.81
N LEU A 466 -8.61 -15.75 39.02
CA LEU A 466 -9.86 -15.03 39.22
C LEU A 466 -11.10 -15.93 39.10
N LEU A 467 -11.12 -16.83 38.13
CA LEU A 467 -12.22 -17.80 37.93
C LEU A 467 -12.25 -18.88 39.04
N THR A 468 -11.08 -19.30 39.57
CA THR A 468 -11.01 -20.25 40.67
C THR A 468 -11.57 -19.68 41.98
N PHE A 469 -11.52 -18.37 42.16
CA PHE A 469 -12.18 -17.69 43.26
C PHE A 469 -13.70 -17.82 43.18
N ALA A 470 -14.29 -17.68 41.97
CA ALA A 470 -15.74 -17.76 41.74
C ALA A 470 -16.26 -19.20 41.62
N ARG A 471 -15.49 -20.10 40.95
CA ARG A 471 -15.87 -21.48 40.68
C ARG A 471 -14.63 -22.40 40.78
N PRO A 472 -14.26 -22.88 42.02
CA PRO A 472 -12.99 -23.53 42.27
C PRO A 472 -12.81 -24.86 41.53
N ALA A 473 -13.85 -25.64 41.30
CA ALA A 473 -13.75 -26.93 40.57
C ALA A 473 -13.44 -26.71 39.07
N VAL A 474 -14.17 -25.77 38.45
CA VAL A 474 -14.01 -25.44 37.03
C VAL A 474 -12.66 -24.79 36.81
N GLY A 475 -12.26 -23.82 37.63
CA GLY A 475 -10.99 -23.12 37.51
C GLY A 475 -9.79 -24.04 37.65
N ARG A 476 -9.80 -25.03 38.58
CA ARG A 476 -8.73 -26.02 38.68
C ARG A 476 -8.60 -26.93 37.48
N LEU A 477 -9.74 -27.42 36.94
CA LEU A 477 -9.77 -28.24 35.71
C LEU A 477 -9.23 -27.45 34.53
N LEU A 478 -9.69 -26.20 34.37
CA LEU A 478 -9.28 -25.28 33.30
C LEU A 478 -7.77 -24.99 33.40
N GLY A 479 -7.28 -24.72 34.60
CA GLY A 479 -5.86 -24.45 34.83
C GLY A 479 -4.96 -25.66 34.55
N ALA A 480 -5.45 -26.88 34.80
CA ALA A 480 -4.77 -28.09 34.41
C ALA A 480 -4.73 -28.29 32.90
N ASP A 481 -5.84 -28.01 32.22
CA ASP A 481 -5.99 -28.12 30.75
C ASP A 481 -5.06 -27.14 30.02
N ILE A 482 -5.11 -25.84 30.37
CA ILE A 482 -4.24 -24.84 29.75
C ILE A 482 -2.76 -25.09 30.02
N ARG A 483 -2.38 -25.59 31.21
CA ARG A 483 -1.00 -25.97 31.51
C ARG A 483 -0.52 -27.12 30.64
N ARG A 484 -1.38 -28.10 30.41
CA ARG A 484 -1.06 -29.29 29.61
C ARG A 484 -0.86 -28.94 28.14
N TYR A 485 -1.69 -28.07 27.60
CA TYR A 485 -1.68 -27.64 26.17
C TYR A 485 -1.21 -26.20 25.97
N ALA A 486 -0.30 -25.75 26.87
CA ALA A 486 0.12 -24.33 26.91
C ALA A 486 0.61 -23.77 25.58
N LEU A 487 1.30 -24.58 24.76
CA LEU A 487 1.79 -24.13 23.46
C LEU A 487 0.67 -23.99 22.44
N LEU A 488 -0.26 -24.96 22.38
CA LEU A 488 -1.40 -24.88 21.48
C LEU A 488 -2.26 -23.64 21.82
N PHE A 489 -2.51 -23.42 23.11
CA PHE A 489 -3.20 -22.21 23.58
C PHE A 489 -2.46 -20.92 23.19
N ALA A 490 -1.12 -20.91 23.35
CA ALA A 490 -0.29 -19.78 23.02
C ALA A 490 -0.32 -19.45 21.51
N MET A 491 -0.25 -20.47 20.66
CA MET A 491 -0.29 -20.30 19.21
C MET A 491 -1.68 -19.85 18.74
N SER A 492 -2.75 -20.41 19.33
CA SER A 492 -4.11 -19.97 19.05
C SER A 492 -4.36 -18.52 19.49
N ALA A 493 -3.82 -18.12 20.64
CA ALA A 493 -3.89 -16.75 21.13
C ALA A 493 -3.11 -15.78 20.21
N ALA A 494 -1.92 -16.17 19.76
CA ALA A 494 -1.11 -15.37 18.84
C ALA A 494 -1.81 -15.19 17.50
N LEU A 495 -2.37 -16.26 16.94
CA LEU A 495 -3.12 -16.23 15.68
C LEU A 495 -4.30 -15.27 15.74
N LEU A 496 -5.15 -15.41 16.77
CA LEU A 496 -6.32 -14.54 16.93
C LEU A 496 -5.93 -13.10 17.27
N ALA A 497 -4.94 -12.89 18.15
CA ALA A 497 -4.49 -11.57 18.51
C ALA A 497 -3.93 -10.81 17.31
N GLU A 498 -3.11 -11.46 16.48
CA GLU A 498 -2.53 -10.88 15.27
C GLU A 498 -3.61 -10.49 14.25
N SER A 499 -4.51 -11.44 13.93
CA SER A 499 -5.58 -11.21 12.97
C SER A 499 -6.57 -10.13 13.42
N THR A 500 -6.91 -10.11 14.71
CA THR A 500 -7.81 -9.11 15.28
C THR A 500 -7.12 -7.74 15.38
N SER A 501 -5.82 -7.69 15.72
CA SER A 501 -5.03 -6.46 15.74
C SER A 501 -4.94 -5.83 14.35
N LEU A 502 -4.78 -6.63 13.30
CA LEU A 502 -4.77 -6.14 11.91
C LEU A 502 -6.13 -5.51 11.54
N ALA A 503 -7.24 -6.17 11.87
CA ALA A 503 -8.58 -5.66 11.60
C ALA A 503 -8.90 -4.40 12.41
N ILE A 504 -8.58 -4.38 13.72
CA ILE A 504 -8.78 -3.19 14.58
C ILE A 504 -7.86 -2.04 14.16
N GLY A 505 -6.60 -2.33 13.84
CA GLY A 505 -5.61 -1.34 13.43
C GLY A 505 -6.00 -0.64 12.14
N SER A 506 -6.47 -1.39 11.12
CA SER A 506 -6.96 -0.81 9.87
C SER A 506 -8.20 0.05 10.06
N HIS A 507 -9.14 -0.39 10.90
CA HIS A 507 -10.34 0.38 11.21
C HIS A 507 -10.03 1.63 12.06
N ALA A 508 -9.12 1.53 13.03
CA ALA A 508 -8.63 2.67 13.79
C ALA A 508 -7.93 3.71 12.91
N MET A 509 -7.17 3.25 11.90
CA MET A 509 -6.53 4.13 10.92
C MET A 509 -7.56 4.87 10.05
N GLN A 510 -8.65 4.19 9.66
CA GLN A 510 -9.78 4.85 8.97
C GLN A 510 -10.43 5.91 9.84
N LEU A 511 -10.76 5.57 11.09
CA LEU A 511 -11.39 6.52 12.03
C LEU A 511 -10.48 7.73 12.29
N LEU A 512 -9.19 7.52 12.53
CA LEU A 512 -8.24 8.61 12.73
C LEU A 512 -8.11 9.49 11.49
N GLY A 513 -8.07 8.91 10.30
CA GLY A 513 -8.06 9.65 9.04
C GLY A 513 -9.32 10.51 8.88
N THR A 514 -10.50 9.94 9.12
CA THR A 514 -11.78 10.68 9.02
C THR A 514 -11.92 11.76 10.09
N VAL A 515 -11.48 11.51 11.32
CA VAL A 515 -11.45 12.51 12.40
C VAL A 515 -10.46 13.63 12.09
N GLN A 516 -9.28 13.31 11.57
CA GLN A 516 -8.31 14.33 11.15
C GLN A 516 -8.87 15.23 10.05
N ILE A 517 -9.61 14.68 9.09
CA ILE A 517 -10.28 15.47 8.05
C ILE A 517 -11.37 16.35 8.66
N ALA A 518 -12.15 15.82 9.59
CA ALA A 518 -13.21 16.60 10.26
C ALA A 518 -12.65 17.68 11.18
N GLU A 519 -11.51 17.42 11.84
CA GLU A 519 -10.81 18.38 12.71
C GLU A 519 -9.96 19.38 11.91
N GLN A 520 -9.57 19.06 10.67
CA GLN A 520 -8.98 20.01 9.73
C GLN A 520 -10.07 21.03 9.39
N LYS A 521 -10.04 22.10 10.13
CA LYS A 521 -11.12 23.06 10.29
C LYS A 521 -11.47 23.72 8.96
N ALA A 522 -12.55 23.27 8.34
CA ALA A 522 -13.22 24.02 7.29
C ALA A 522 -13.78 25.36 7.78
N GLU A 523 -13.81 25.57 9.08
CA GLU A 523 -14.11 26.89 9.65
C GLU A 523 -13.12 27.98 9.20
N ARG A 524 -11.94 27.61 8.71
CA ARG A 524 -10.92 28.54 8.19
C ARG A 524 -11.00 28.77 6.68
N LEU A 525 -11.56 27.83 5.91
CA LEU A 525 -11.84 28.07 4.49
C LEU A 525 -13.13 28.90 4.44
N PRO A 526 -13.08 30.12 3.92
CA PRO A 526 -14.30 30.88 3.63
C PRO A 526 -15.16 30.06 2.67
N ASP A 527 -16.44 30.37 2.62
CA ASP A 527 -17.31 29.74 1.64
C ASP A 527 -16.76 30.00 0.24
N ALA A 528 -16.37 28.91 -0.44
CA ALA A 528 -15.68 29.01 -1.71
C ALA A 528 -16.05 27.84 -2.62
N LEU A 529 -15.95 28.05 -3.91
CA LEU A 529 -15.88 26.98 -4.90
C LEU A 529 -14.41 26.66 -5.20
N LEU A 530 -14.09 25.37 -5.11
CA LEU A 530 -12.78 24.82 -5.46
C LEU A 530 -12.89 24.18 -6.85
N ILE A 531 -12.11 24.69 -7.79
CA ILE A 531 -12.16 24.32 -9.20
C ILE A 531 -10.85 23.69 -9.60
N SER A 532 -10.91 22.51 -10.21
CA SER A 532 -9.73 21.75 -10.66
C SER A 532 -10.03 20.97 -11.95
N ALA A 533 -8.98 20.59 -12.66
CA ALA A 533 -9.11 19.76 -13.86
C ALA A 533 -9.29 18.27 -13.51
N GLN A 534 -9.28 17.92 -12.24
CA GLN A 534 -9.38 16.53 -11.78
C GLN A 534 -10.09 16.43 -10.44
N SER A 535 -10.65 15.26 -10.15
CA SER A 535 -11.23 14.99 -8.85
C SER A 535 -10.18 15.13 -7.74
N VAL A 536 -10.61 15.52 -6.53
CA VAL A 536 -9.78 15.58 -5.32
C VAL A 536 -9.06 14.25 -5.04
N LEU A 537 -9.65 13.12 -5.42
CA LEU A 537 -9.10 11.79 -5.25
C LEU A 537 -8.22 11.34 -6.40
N ASP A 538 -8.24 12.09 -7.47
CA ASP A 538 -7.51 11.75 -8.68
C ASP A 538 -6.04 12.14 -8.51
N GLN A 539 -5.16 11.24 -8.91
CA GLN A 539 -3.73 11.44 -8.82
C GLN A 539 -3.08 11.59 -10.20
N ARG A 540 -3.93 11.78 -11.22
CA ARG A 540 -3.49 12.12 -12.56
C ARG A 540 -2.98 13.57 -12.58
N ASP A 541 -2.18 13.90 -13.58
CA ASP A 541 -1.68 15.26 -13.78
C ASP A 541 -2.74 16.16 -14.47
N GLY A 542 -3.83 16.43 -13.79
CA GLY A 542 -4.82 17.41 -14.23
C GLY A 542 -4.33 18.82 -13.92
N ARG A 543 -4.23 19.66 -14.94
CA ARG A 543 -3.72 21.02 -14.85
C ARG A 543 -4.67 22.00 -15.49
N LEU A 544 -4.76 23.17 -14.91
CA LEU A 544 -5.54 24.26 -15.46
C LEU A 544 -4.62 25.15 -16.31
N SER A 545 -4.94 25.27 -17.60
CA SER A 545 -4.24 26.18 -18.49
C SER A 545 -4.50 27.65 -18.11
N ASP A 546 -3.61 28.54 -18.51
CA ASP A 546 -3.83 29.98 -18.27
C ASP A 546 -5.11 30.50 -19.00
N SER A 547 -5.41 29.96 -20.18
CA SER A 547 -6.66 30.28 -20.89
C SER A 547 -7.91 29.78 -20.15
N THR A 548 -7.86 28.58 -19.51
CA THR A 548 -8.96 28.11 -18.66
C THR A 548 -9.10 28.96 -17.40
N PHE A 549 -7.99 29.40 -16.85
CA PHE A 549 -8.02 30.31 -15.70
C PHE A 549 -8.69 31.62 -16.03
N GLU A 550 -8.43 32.21 -17.19
CA GLU A 550 -9.12 33.43 -17.66
C GLU A 550 -10.64 33.22 -17.82
N LEU A 551 -11.05 32.04 -18.31
CA LEU A 551 -12.48 31.70 -18.38
C LEU A 551 -13.09 31.62 -16.97
N VAL A 552 -12.41 30.97 -16.03
CA VAL A 552 -12.86 30.87 -14.62
C VAL A 552 -12.90 32.26 -13.97
N ALA A 553 -11.87 33.07 -14.16
CA ALA A 553 -11.79 34.42 -13.61
C ALA A 553 -12.90 35.32 -14.18
N GLY A 554 -13.23 35.17 -15.47
CA GLY A 554 -14.35 35.87 -16.11
C GLY A 554 -15.71 35.48 -15.54
N ALA A 555 -15.93 34.18 -15.30
CA ALA A 555 -17.14 33.63 -14.69
C ALA A 555 -17.28 33.98 -13.20
N ALA A 556 -16.20 34.34 -12.55
CA ALA A 556 -16.20 34.74 -11.13
C ALA A 556 -16.85 36.11 -10.87
N ASP A 557 -17.16 36.89 -11.90
CA ASP A 557 -17.91 38.14 -11.82
C ASP A 557 -17.39 39.14 -10.75
N GLY A 558 -16.07 39.40 -10.79
CA GLY A 558 -15.40 40.31 -9.87
C GLY A 558 -15.17 39.79 -8.45
N ARG A 559 -15.49 38.52 -8.16
CA ARG A 559 -15.19 37.87 -6.88
C ARG A 559 -13.70 37.64 -6.73
N SER A 560 -13.27 37.47 -5.50
CA SER A 560 -11.87 37.15 -5.19
C SER A 560 -11.51 35.75 -5.67
N VAL A 561 -10.55 35.67 -6.58
CA VAL A 561 -10.02 34.40 -7.15
C VAL A 561 -8.60 34.20 -6.67
N SER A 562 -8.28 33.00 -6.24
CA SER A 562 -6.93 32.62 -5.85
C SER A 562 -6.53 31.31 -6.51
N SER A 563 -5.26 31.09 -6.74
CA SER A 563 -4.72 29.91 -7.41
C SER A 563 -3.73 29.17 -6.54
N ARG A 564 -3.71 27.84 -6.69
CA ARG A 564 -2.67 26.97 -6.17
C ARG A 564 -1.88 26.36 -7.33
N TRP A 565 -0.58 26.32 -7.16
CA TRP A 565 0.36 25.77 -8.12
C TRP A 565 1.07 24.57 -7.52
N ARG A 566 1.40 23.59 -8.32
CA ARG A 566 1.98 22.34 -7.85
C ARG A 566 3.11 21.84 -8.73
N SER A 567 4.16 21.34 -8.09
CA SER A 567 5.25 20.57 -8.70
C SER A 567 5.79 19.56 -7.70
N THR A 568 6.73 18.72 -8.11
CA THR A 568 7.32 17.71 -7.23
C THR A 568 8.82 17.64 -7.46
N ILE A 569 9.58 17.78 -6.39
CA ILE A 569 11.03 17.51 -6.38
C ILE A 569 11.20 16.01 -6.13
N SER A 570 11.89 15.32 -7.03
CA SER A 570 12.28 13.93 -6.89
C SER A 570 13.75 13.85 -6.52
N SER A 571 14.09 13.27 -5.37
CA SER A 571 15.47 13.11 -4.92
C SER A 571 15.67 11.65 -4.48
N GLY A 572 16.14 10.82 -5.39
CA GLY A 572 16.35 9.38 -5.13
C GLY A 572 15.07 8.68 -4.65
N ALA A 573 15.07 8.25 -3.39
CA ALA A 573 13.94 7.50 -2.79
C ALA A 573 12.87 8.40 -2.14
N SER A 574 13.01 9.73 -2.17
CA SER A 574 12.07 10.68 -1.57
C SER A 574 11.52 11.65 -2.60
N SER A 575 10.23 11.96 -2.49
CA SER A 575 9.58 13.02 -3.25
C SER A 575 9.10 14.12 -2.31
N ARG A 576 9.26 15.38 -2.69
CA ARG A 576 8.78 16.55 -1.97
C ARG A 576 7.82 17.35 -2.82
N LEU A 577 6.64 17.61 -2.28
CA LEU A 577 5.64 18.42 -2.95
C LEU A 577 6.02 19.91 -2.85
N VAL A 578 6.13 20.58 -3.98
CA VAL A 578 6.27 22.04 -4.07
C VAL A 578 4.88 22.61 -4.29
N VAL A 579 4.50 23.58 -3.46
CA VAL A 579 3.23 24.28 -3.57
C VAL A 579 3.49 25.77 -3.72
N GLY A 580 3.01 26.33 -4.82
CA GLY A 580 3.00 27.78 -5.07
C GLY A 580 1.67 28.38 -4.68
N VAL A 581 1.70 29.48 -3.96
CA VAL A 581 0.52 30.24 -3.52
C VAL A 581 0.75 31.73 -3.67
N THR A 582 -0.31 32.51 -3.68
CA THR A 582 -0.24 33.96 -3.47
C THR A 582 -0.02 34.24 -1.98
N PRO A 583 1.16 34.74 -1.54
CA PRO A 583 1.51 34.79 -0.12
C PRO A 583 0.59 35.72 0.68
N GLY A 584 -0.08 35.17 1.69
CA GLY A 584 -0.92 35.91 2.63
C GLY A 584 -2.28 36.34 2.11
N ASP A 585 -2.74 35.74 1.00
CA ASP A 585 -4.13 35.87 0.59
C ASP A 585 -5.04 34.97 1.43
N TRP A 586 -6.36 35.13 1.28
CA TRP A 586 -7.35 34.38 2.05
C TRP A 586 -7.22 32.86 1.88
N TYR A 587 -6.85 32.43 0.65
CA TYR A 587 -6.76 31.02 0.34
C TYR A 587 -5.49 30.37 0.90
N SER A 588 -4.34 31.03 0.72
CA SER A 588 -3.07 30.54 1.27
C SER A 588 -3.09 30.47 2.81
N GLN A 589 -3.70 31.45 3.48
CA GLN A 589 -3.89 31.45 4.94
C GLN A 589 -4.82 30.32 5.43
N ALA A 590 -5.81 29.95 4.62
CA ALA A 590 -6.70 28.84 4.92
C ALA A 590 -6.02 27.48 4.72
N LEU A 591 -5.13 27.36 3.71
CA LEU A 591 -4.45 26.13 3.39
C LEU A 591 -3.24 25.81 4.29
N TYR A 592 -2.52 26.84 4.75
CA TYR A 592 -1.26 26.69 5.45
C TYR A 592 -1.21 27.57 6.68
N GLU A 593 -0.94 26.96 7.83
CA GLU A 593 -0.80 27.64 9.12
C GLU A 593 0.69 27.73 9.51
N PRO A 594 1.31 28.92 9.55
CA PRO A 594 2.64 29.10 10.11
C PRO A 594 2.63 28.74 11.60
N THR A 595 3.63 27.95 12.05
CA THR A 595 3.66 27.45 13.44
C THR A 595 4.64 28.17 14.33
N ASP A 596 5.71 28.76 13.78
CA ASP A 596 6.84 29.32 14.54
C ASP A 596 7.11 30.81 14.30
N VAL A 597 6.73 31.38 13.14
CA VAL A 597 6.89 32.81 12.83
C VAL A 597 5.61 33.35 12.14
N PRO A 598 4.51 33.56 12.88
CA PRO A 598 3.26 33.96 12.23
C PRO A 598 3.29 35.36 11.58
N ASP A 599 3.97 36.35 12.18
CA ASP A 599 3.87 37.76 11.73
C ASP A 599 4.79 38.11 10.55
N GLY A 600 5.89 37.38 10.32
CA GLY A 600 6.84 37.63 9.21
C GLY A 600 6.82 36.61 8.08
N PHE A 601 6.16 35.49 8.28
CA PHE A 601 6.19 34.37 7.36
C PHE A 601 5.76 34.72 5.92
N TRP A 602 4.60 35.33 5.77
CA TRP A 602 4.04 35.70 4.45
C TRP A 602 4.85 36.78 3.75
N GLN A 603 5.51 37.64 4.53
CA GLN A 603 6.43 38.65 3.98
C GLN A 603 7.71 37.97 3.44
N GLY A 604 8.31 37.04 4.19
CA GLY A 604 9.46 36.25 3.71
C GLY A 604 9.18 35.52 2.40
N LEU A 605 7.98 34.91 2.27
CA LEU A 605 7.58 34.27 1.00
C LEU A 605 7.51 35.26 -0.18
N ARG A 606 7.05 36.51 0.06
CA ARG A 606 7.04 37.56 -0.97
C ARG A 606 8.44 38.00 -1.38
N GLU A 607 9.38 37.92 -0.46
CA GLU A 607 10.80 38.25 -0.67
C GLU A 607 11.61 37.09 -1.28
N GLY A 608 10.96 35.95 -1.59
CA GLY A 608 11.59 34.80 -2.23
C GLY A 608 12.13 33.76 -1.25
N GLU A 609 11.82 33.88 0.04
CA GLU A 609 12.06 32.80 1.01
C GLU A 609 11.04 31.66 0.82
N ILE A 610 11.30 30.51 1.47
CA ILE A 610 10.45 29.32 1.37
C ILE A 610 9.89 28.92 2.72
N GLY A 611 8.69 28.33 2.73
CA GLY A 611 8.12 27.64 3.89
C GLY A 611 8.36 26.14 3.79
N LEU A 612 8.56 25.47 4.91
CA LEU A 612 8.71 24.01 4.96
C LEU A 612 7.69 23.40 5.91
N SER A 613 7.13 22.25 5.56
CA SER A 613 6.39 21.45 6.54
C SER A 613 7.34 20.91 7.61
N GLU A 614 6.82 20.56 8.78
CA GLU A 614 7.60 19.98 9.87
C GLU A 614 8.39 18.74 9.42
N ILE A 615 7.78 17.89 8.57
CA ILE A 615 8.43 16.72 7.97
C ILE A 615 9.56 17.13 7.03
N ALA A 616 9.34 18.12 6.16
CA ALA A 616 10.33 18.61 5.23
C ALA A 616 11.54 19.20 5.96
N ALA A 617 11.30 20.05 6.97
CA ALA A 617 12.34 20.66 7.78
C ALA A 617 13.16 19.60 8.54
N SER A 618 12.50 18.62 9.16
CA SER A 618 13.16 17.52 9.85
C SER A 618 14.04 16.68 8.91
N ARG A 619 13.55 16.39 7.68
CA ARG A 619 14.32 15.62 6.69
C ARG A 619 15.53 16.36 6.16
N LEU A 620 15.43 17.67 6.00
CA LEU A 620 16.52 18.52 5.56
C LEU A 620 17.47 18.89 6.69
N GLY A 621 17.06 18.68 7.96
CA GLY A 621 17.83 19.06 9.15
C GLY A 621 17.96 20.58 9.32
N VAL A 622 16.96 21.36 8.90
CA VAL A 622 16.96 22.83 8.93
C VAL A 622 15.82 23.37 9.79
N SER A 623 16.03 24.58 10.29
CA SER A 623 15.08 25.34 11.10
C SER A 623 14.78 26.67 10.43
N THR A 624 13.82 27.41 10.99
CA THR A 624 13.48 28.76 10.54
C THR A 624 14.71 29.68 10.58
N GLY A 625 14.94 30.40 9.49
CA GLY A 625 16.07 31.31 9.28
C GLY A 625 17.29 30.64 8.67
N ASP A 626 17.39 29.30 8.64
CA ASP A 626 18.49 28.59 7.99
C ASP A 626 18.41 28.69 6.46
N THR A 627 19.53 28.38 5.81
CA THR A 627 19.62 28.33 4.35
C THR A 627 19.71 26.88 3.90
N VAL A 628 18.93 26.52 2.89
CA VAL A 628 18.90 25.16 2.30
C VAL A 628 19.14 25.22 0.80
N THR A 629 19.91 24.26 0.28
CA THR A 629 20.12 24.10 -1.16
C THR A 629 19.12 23.09 -1.71
N LEU A 630 18.34 23.49 -2.70
CA LEU A 630 17.31 22.67 -3.33
C LEU A 630 17.52 22.59 -4.83
N PRO A 631 17.19 21.45 -5.47
CA PRO A 631 17.23 21.35 -6.92
C PRO A 631 16.13 22.20 -7.53
N THR A 632 16.44 22.85 -8.65
CA THR A 632 15.50 23.59 -9.49
C THR A 632 15.61 23.10 -10.94
N VAL A 633 14.76 23.60 -11.84
CA VAL A 633 14.83 23.28 -13.26
C VAL A 633 16.14 23.77 -13.92
N GLU A 634 16.81 24.77 -13.34
CA GLU A 634 18.08 25.33 -13.82
C GLU A 634 19.30 24.78 -13.06
N GLY A 635 19.09 23.96 -12.02
CA GLY A 635 20.15 23.45 -11.15
C GLY A 635 19.90 23.80 -9.68
N PRO A 636 20.84 23.48 -8.77
CA PRO A 636 20.68 23.73 -7.36
C PRO A 636 20.76 25.21 -7.02
N LYS A 637 19.75 25.73 -6.27
CA LYS A 637 19.72 27.10 -5.74
C LYS A 637 19.59 27.09 -4.20
N GLN A 638 20.04 28.17 -3.56
CA GLN A 638 19.95 28.36 -2.11
C GLN A 638 18.73 29.21 -1.76
N TYR A 639 17.99 28.75 -0.75
CA TYR A 639 16.82 29.45 -0.22
C TYR A 639 16.90 29.59 1.28
N ARG A 640 16.42 30.71 1.81
CA ARG A 640 16.23 30.91 3.23
C ARG A 640 14.86 30.40 3.66
N VAL A 641 14.79 29.77 4.83
CA VAL A 641 13.55 29.21 5.38
C VAL A 641 12.82 30.30 6.16
N ALA A 642 11.69 30.79 5.62
CA ALA A 642 10.84 31.81 6.27
C ALA A 642 10.16 31.28 7.54
N GLY A 643 9.88 29.97 7.58
CA GLY A 643 9.23 29.36 8.73
C GLY A 643 8.70 27.96 8.44
N ILE A 644 8.21 27.32 9.51
CA ILE A 644 7.59 26.01 9.45
C ILE A 644 6.07 26.16 9.32
N VAL A 645 5.47 25.39 8.41
CA VAL A 645 4.03 25.44 8.13
C VAL A 645 3.36 24.11 8.40
N ARG A 646 2.10 24.17 8.82
CA ARG A 646 1.22 23.01 8.91
C ARG A 646 0.18 23.06 7.79
N PRO A 647 0.17 22.06 6.89
CA PRO A 647 -0.84 21.97 5.85
C PRO A 647 -2.21 21.66 6.48
N GLN A 648 -3.25 22.33 5.99
CA GLN A 648 -4.63 22.14 6.44
C GLN A 648 -5.45 21.30 5.46
N MET A 649 -4.98 21.11 4.22
CA MET A 649 -5.66 20.26 3.25
C MET A 649 -5.24 18.80 3.37
N VAL A 650 -6.20 17.90 3.26
CA VAL A 650 -6.01 16.44 3.41
C VAL A 650 -4.97 15.87 2.46
N ASN A 651 -5.03 16.25 1.19
CA ASN A 651 -4.11 15.72 0.17
C ASN A 651 -2.66 16.15 0.44
N ASP A 652 -2.47 17.40 0.86
CA ASP A 652 -1.16 17.93 1.18
C ASP A 652 -0.64 17.34 2.50
N ALA A 653 -1.53 17.22 3.50
CA ALA A 653 -1.20 16.59 4.77
C ALA A 653 -0.85 15.10 4.62
N ALA A 654 -1.44 14.40 3.65
CA ALA A 654 -1.12 12.99 3.37
C ALA A 654 0.27 12.81 2.76
N VAL A 655 0.73 13.78 1.94
CA VAL A 655 2.11 13.78 1.40
C VAL A 655 3.12 14.11 2.50
N GLY A 656 2.79 15.06 3.35
CA GLY A 656 3.55 15.44 4.55
C GLY A 656 4.85 16.20 4.29
N ASP A 657 5.60 15.89 3.24
CA ASP A 657 6.87 16.56 2.88
C ASP A 657 6.58 17.68 1.87
N ILE A 658 6.35 18.89 2.37
CA ILE A 658 5.89 20.03 1.59
C ILE A 658 6.88 21.18 1.65
N LEU A 659 7.14 21.78 0.51
CA LEU A 659 7.80 23.06 0.32
C LEU A 659 6.76 24.07 -0.17
N LEU A 660 6.60 25.16 0.57
CA LEU A 660 5.71 26.25 0.21
C LEU A 660 6.53 27.42 -0.34
N ALA A 661 6.11 27.99 -1.47
CA ALA A 661 6.77 29.11 -2.12
C ALA A 661 5.73 30.12 -2.62
N SER A 662 6.17 31.32 -2.96
CA SER A 662 5.34 32.22 -3.73
C SER A 662 5.04 31.64 -5.12
N GLU A 663 3.89 32.00 -5.69
CA GLU A 663 3.48 31.59 -7.04
C GLU A 663 4.59 31.85 -8.09
N GLY A 664 5.18 33.04 -8.08
CA GLY A 664 6.24 33.41 -9.01
C GLY A 664 7.46 32.50 -8.89
N LEU A 665 7.92 32.27 -7.66
CA LEU A 665 9.06 31.40 -7.38
C LEU A 665 8.78 29.93 -7.73
N ALA A 666 7.58 29.43 -7.42
CA ALA A 666 7.17 28.06 -7.74
C ALA A 666 7.14 27.81 -9.26
N ARG A 667 6.72 28.81 -10.04
CA ARG A 667 6.68 28.74 -11.50
C ARG A 667 8.07 28.79 -12.11
N SER A 668 8.91 29.74 -11.66
CA SER A 668 10.25 29.95 -12.25
C SER A 668 11.19 28.79 -11.91
N ASP A 669 11.28 28.40 -10.64
CA ASP A 669 12.35 27.54 -10.17
C ASP A 669 11.93 26.04 -10.18
N TRP A 670 10.64 25.74 -10.09
CA TRP A 670 10.15 24.35 -10.09
C TRP A 670 9.12 24.07 -11.21
N ALA A 671 8.97 24.99 -12.17
CA ALA A 671 8.00 24.86 -13.27
C ALA A 671 6.62 24.35 -12.80
N ALA A 672 6.16 24.85 -11.64
CA ALA A 672 4.89 24.47 -11.07
C ALA A 672 3.73 24.86 -12.01
N ALA A 673 2.77 23.97 -12.16
CA ALA A 673 1.56 24.18 -12.93
C ALA A 673 0.37 24.43 -12.01
N ARG A 674 -0.61 25.22 -12.48
CA ARG A 674 -1.84 25.50 -11.73
C ARG A 674 -2.66 24.21 -11.64
N ASP A 675 -2.94 23.75 -10.41
CA ASP A 675 -3.73 22.55 -10.17
C ASP A 675 -5.11 22.83 -9.58
N GLN A 676 -5.29 24.00 -8.96
CA GLN A 676 -6.55 24.39 -8.35
C GLN A 676 -6.76 25.90 -8.37
N VAL A 677 -8.01 26.30 -8.56
CA VAL A 677 -8.48 27.68 -8.41
C VAL A 677 -9.58 27.71 -7.37
N ALA A 678 -9.58 28.71 -6.51
CA ALA A 678 -10.61 28.93 -5.51
C ALA A 678 -11.30 30.28 -5.77
N VAL A 679 -12.62 30.30 -5.74
CA VAL A 679 -13.46 31.51 -5.87
C VAL A 679 -14.21 31.70 -4.57
N ALA A 680 -14.00 32.84 -3.90
CA ALA A 680 -14.65 33.15 -2.62
C ALA A 680 -16.10 33.61 -2.80
N TYR A 681 -16.97 33.16 -1.92
CA TYR A 681 -18.39 33.54 -1.88
C TYR A 681 -18.77 34.06 -0.50
N PRO A 682 -19.82 34.91 -0.38
CA PRO A 682 -20.31 35.41 0.90
C PRO A 682 -20.95 34.31 1.77
N SER A 683 -21.49 33.25 1.15
CA SER A 683 -22.10 32.11 1.83
C SER A 683 -21.99 30.82 1.02
N ALA A 684 -22.11 29.69 1.69
CA ALA A 684 -22.14 28.37 1.06
C ALA A 684 -23.32 28.22 0.08
N ALA A 685 -24.47 28.83 0.37
CA ALA A 685 -25.65 28.82 -0.50
C ALA A 685 -25.38 29.57 -1.81
N ASP A 686 -24.68 30.72 -1.74
CA ASP A 686 -24.28 31.47 -2.91
C ASP A 686 -23.24 30.69 -3.73
N ALA A 687 -22.30 30.05 -3.09
CA ALA A 687 -21.31 29.19 -3.77
C ALA A 687 -22.02 28.07 -4.55
N THR A 688 -22.92 27.35 -3.89
CA THR A 688 -23.65 26.24 -4.53
C THR A 688 -24.53 26.73 -5.70
N ALA A 689 -25.15 27.94 -5.58
CA ALA A 689 -25.99 28.51 -6.64
C ALA A 689 -25.23 28.87 -7.92
N HIS A 690 -23.94 29.20 -7.81
CA HIS A 690 -23.11 29.57 -8.98
C HIS A 690 -22.19 28.41 -9.46
N ARG A 691 -22.37 27.22 -8.95
CA ARG A 691 -21.54 26.07 -9.32
C ARG A 691 -21.65 25.71 -10.81
N ASP A 692 -22.86 25.75 -11.33
CA ASP A 692 -23.16 25.36 -12.71
C ASP A 692 -22.54 26.34 -13.71
N ASP A 693 -22.36 27.63 -13.35
CA ASP A 693 -21.70 28.65 -14.19
C ASP A 693 -20.29 28.21 -14.60
N PHE A 694 -19.56 27.49 -13.71
CA PHE A 694 -18.21 26.98 -13.99
C PHE A 694 -18.23 25.63 -14.71
N LEU A 695 -19.22 24.79 -14.48
CA LEU A 695 -19.40 23.53 -15.21
C LEU A 695 -19.75 23.80 -16.69
N ASP A 696 -20.51 24.85 -16.96
CA ASP A 696 -20.95 25.26 -18.30
C ASP A 696 -19.81 25.87 -19.13
N LEU A 697 -18.65 26.17 -18.55
CA LEU A 697 -17.48 26.63 -19.31
C LEU A 697 -16.95 25.58 -20.31
N GLY A 698 -17.45 24.35 -20.26
CA GLY A 698 -17.12 23.27 -21.19
C GLY A 698 -15.68 22.73 -21.08
N ALA A 699 -14.91 23.19 -20.08
CA ALA A 699 -13.51 22.78 -19.86
C ALA A 699 -13.36 21.50 -19.04
N GLY A 700 -14.42 20.72 -18.81
CA GLY A 700 -14.41 19.47 -18.07
C GLY A 700 -13.98 19.63 -16.60
N LEU A 701 -14.36 20.73 -15.97
CA LEU A 701 -13.88 21.09 -14.64
C LEU A 701 -14.65 20.33 -13.54
N TRP A 702 -13.91 19.98 -12.49
CA TRP A 702 -14.46 19.54 -11.22
C TRP A 702 -14.66 20.76 -10.31
N VAL A 703 -15.89 20.99 -9.90
CA VAL A 703 -16.26 22.15 -9.08
C VAL A 703 -16.86 21.62 -7.78
N TYR A 704 -16.26 21.96 -6.66
CA TYR A 704 -16.67 21.52 -5.32
C TYR A 704 -16.92 22.72 -4.42
N ASP A 705 -18.00 22.68 -3.67
CA ASP A 705 -18.10 23.49 -2.45
C ASP A 705 -17.27 22.84 -1.31
N ASN A 706 -17.09 23.58 -0.22
CA ASN A 706 -16.27 23.09 0.90
C ASN A 706 -16.81 21.81 1.52
N GLN A 707 -18.11 21.63 1.59
CA GLN A 707 -18.74 20.45 2.19
C GLN A 707 -18.60 19.24 1.27
N GLU A 708 -18.84 19.42 -0.01
CA GLU A 708 -18.69 18.36 -1.02
C GLU A 708 -17.24 17.90 -1.12
N TRP A 709 -16.30 18.85 -1.19
CA TRP A 709 -14.87 18.55 -1.20
C TRP A 709 -14.45 17.66 -0.02
N ARG A 710 -14.92 17.99 1.18
CA ARG A 710 -14.66 17.19 2.38
C ARG A 710 -15.27 15.80 2.29
N SER A 711 -16.52 15.72 1.84
CA SER A 711 -17.19 14.42 1.73
C SER A 711 -16.46 13.51 0.74
N VAL A 712 -16.01 14.07 -0.39
CA VAL A 712 -15.23 13.34 -1.40
C VAL A 712 -13.88 12.91 -0.83
N ALA A 713 -13.16 13.81 -0.15
CA ALA A 713 -11.87 13.50 0.47
C ALA A 713 -12.00 12.41 1.56
N THR A 714 -13.00 12.51 2.42
CA THR A 714 -13.28 11.52 3.49
C THR A 714 -13.63 10.16 2.88
N ASN A 715 -14.52 10.14 1.88
CA ASN A 715 -14.90 8.92 1.17
C ASN A 715 -13.70 8.29 0.45
N GLY A 716 -12.78 9.11 -0.07
CA GLY A 716 -11.56 8.64 -0.70
C GLY A 716 -10.63 7.90 0.25
N ILE A 717 -10.36 8.48 1.42
CA ILE A 717 -9.55 7.79 2.44
C ILE A 717 -10.22 6.49 2.88
N THR A 718 -11.52 6.52 3.11
CA THR A 718 -12.27 5.32 3.49
C THR A 718 -12.16 4.24 2.43
N ARG A 719 -12.35 4.59 1.16
CA ARG A 719 -12.22 3.65 0.03
C ARG A 719 -10.79 3.15 -0.17
N PHE A 720 -9.79 4.03 0.03
CA PHE A 720 -8.38 3.63 -0.05
C PHE A 720 -8.00 2.61 1.03
N LEU A 721 -8.53 2.76 2.25
CA LEU A 721 -8.25 1.87 3.38
C LEU A 721 -9.19 0.64 3.43
N GLU A 722 -10.29 0.63 2.69
CA GLU A 722 -11.27 -0.47 2.68
C GLU A 722 -10.65 -1.84 2.37
N PRO A 723 -9.76 -2.01 1.37
CA PRO A 723 -9.14 -3.31 1.07
C PRO A 723 -8.31 -3.87 2.23
N PHE A 724 -7.65 -3.00 3.00
CA PHE A 724 -6.87 -3.38 4.18
C PHE A 724 -7.79 -3.90 5.28
N THR A 725 -8.92 -3.23 5.46
CA THR A 725 -9.94 -3.63 6.43
C THR A 725 -10.59 -4.95 6.03
N ILE A 726 -10.94 -5.13 4.76
CA ILE A 726 -11.50 -6.38 4.22
C ILE A 726 -10.49 -7.52 4.38
N ALA A 727 -9.23 -7.30 4.00
CA ALA A 727 -8.17 -8.29 4.20
C ALA A 727 -8.03 -8.66 5.68
N GLY A 728 -8.08 -7.68 6.58
CA GLY A 728 -8.06 -7.91 8.03
C GLY A 728 -9.23 -8.78 8.50
N TYR A 729 -10.45 -8.54 8.03
CA TYR A 729 -11.62 -9.35 8.37
C TYR A 729 -11.53 -10.77 7.78
N VAL A 730 -11.04 -10.93 6.55
CA VAL A 730 -10.84 -12.27 5.95
C VAL A 730 -9.81 -13.07 6.73
N VAL A 731 -8.70 -12.44 7.13
CA VAL A 731 -7.68 -13.05 7.98
C VAL A 731 -8.26 -13.42 9.36
N MET A 732 -9.06 -12.56 9.96
CA MET A 732 -9.73 -12.81 11.24
C MET A 732 -10.73 -13.98 11.13
N LEU A 733 -11.52 -14.04 10.06
CA LEU A 733 -12.42 -15.16 9.77
C LEU A 733 -11.65 -16.47 9.62
N ALA A 734 -10.56 -16.45 8.84
CA ALA A 734 -9.68 -17.61 8.65
C ALA A 734 -9.08 -18.10 9.97
N ALA A 735 -8.63 -17.18 10.82
CA ALA A 735 -8.15 -17.49 12.17
C ALA A 735 -9.24 -18.08 13.06
N GLY A 736 -10.46 -17.56 13.01
CA GLY A 736 -11.63 -18.07 13.72
C GLY A 736 -12.00 -19.48 13.29
N LEU A 737 -12.05 -19.75 11.99
CA LEU A 737 -12.30 -21.09 11.44
C LEU A 737 -11.20 -22.09 11.83
N SER A 738 -9.93 -21.66 11.79
CA SER A 738 -8.82 -22.50 12.25
C SER A 738 -8.94 -22.83 13.73
N LEU A 739 -9.33 -21.87 14.55
CA LEU A 739 -9.56 -22.11 15.97
C LEU A 739 -10.72 -23.06 16.20
N LEU A 740 -11.84 -22.88 15.52
CA LEU A 740 -12.98 -23.79 15.57
C LEU A 740 -12.54 -25.23 15.24
N ASN A 741 -11.74 -25.38 14.19
CA ASN A 741 -11.17 -26.68 13.81
C ASN A 741 -10.33 -27.30 14.93
N VAL A 742 -9.46 -26.52 15.55
CA VAL A 742 -8.63 -26.96 16.70
C VAL A 742 -9.50 -27.36 17.88
N PHE A 743 -10.56 -26.60 18.18
CA PHE A 743 -11.48 -26.96 19.26
C PHE A 743 -12.25 -28.24 18.96
N VAL A 744 -12.84 -28.37 17.76
CA VAL A 744 -13.61 -29.57 17.35
C VAL A 744 -12.72 -30.80 17.38
N LEU A 745 -11.53 -30.71 16.80
CA LEU A 745 -10.58 -31.83 16.80
C LEU A 745 -10.11 -32.18 18.20
N GLY A 746 -9.82 -31.19 19.05
CA GLY A 746 -9.50 -31.38 20.45
C GLY A 746 -10.62 -32.07 21.23
N LEU A 747 -11.88 -31.73 20.96
CA LEU A 747 -13.05 -32.40 21.56
C LEU A 747 -13.16 -33.88 21.14
N VAL A 748 -12.90 -34.18 19.87
CA VAL A 748 -12.95 -35.56 19.36
C VAL A 748 -11.84 -36.41 19.96
N GLN A 749 -10.63 -35.87 20.05
CA GLN A 749 -9.46 -36.59 20.57
C GLN A 749 -9.55 -36.89 22.06
N ARG A 750 -10.17 -36.02 22.83
CA ARG A 750 -10.31 -36.15 24.30
C ARG A 750 -11.49 -36.98 24.76
N LYS A 751 -12.15 -37.72 23.86
CA LYS A 751 -13.31 -38.55 24.25
C LYS A 751 -12.97 -39.53 25.39
N ARG A 752 -11.80 -40.19 25.36
CA ARG A 752 -11.36 -41.11 26.39
C ARG A 752 -11.08 -40.43 27.74
N GLU A 753 -10.44 -39.26 27.73
CA GLU A 753 -10.17 -38.48 28.94
C GLU A 753 -11.47 -37.97 29.58
N ARG A 754 -12.43 -37.52 28.77
CA ARG A 754 -13.74 -37.08 29.25
C ARG A 754 -14.56 -38.27 29.85
N ALA A 755 -14.49 -39.42 29.22
CA ALA A 755 -15.11 -40.61 29.77
C ALA A 755 -14.50 -40.97 31.15
N ALA A 756 -13.19 -40.86 31.29
CA ALA A 756 -12.53 -41.08 32.58
C ALA A 756 -12.90 -40.04 33.65
N LEU A 757 -13.00 -38.72 33.25
CA LEU A 757 -13.46 -37.67 34.16
C LEU A 757 -14.92 -37.86 34.60
N ARG A 758 -15.80 -38.29 33.70
CA ARG A 758 -17.18 -38.67 34.06
C ARG A 758 -17.26 -39.88 35.01
N ALA A 759 -16.37 -40.86 34.82
CA ALA A 759 -16.29 -42.03 35.70
C ALA A 759 -15.85 -41.66 37.13
N ILE A 760 -15.11 -40.55 37.32
CA ILE A 760 -14.69 -39.99 38.61
C ILE A 760 -15.75 -39.02 39.19
N GLY A 761 -16.90 -38.77 38.46
CA GLY A 761 -18.00 -37.97 38.96
C GLY A 761 -18.06 -36.52 38.43
N VAL A 762 -17.29 -36.16 37.41
CA VAL A 762 -17.45 -34.85 36.76
C VAL A 762 -18.78 -34.80 35.99
N THR A 763 -19.59 -33.77 36.29
CA THR A 763 -20.91 -33.60 35.64
C THR A 763 -20.79 -33.07 34.23
N SER A 764 -21.76 -33.33 33.38
CA SER A 764 -21.80 -32.76 31.99
C SER A 764 -21.79 -31.24 31.97
N GLY A 765 -22.40 -30.58 32.95
CA GLY A 765 -22.38 -29.12 33.08
C GLY A 765 -20.98 -28.56 33.44
N GLN A 766 -20.20 -29.26 34.26
CA GLN A 766 -18.83 -28.89 34.56
C GLN A 766 -17.92 -29.08 33.34
N GLU A 767 -18.12 -30.14 32.56
CA GLU A 767 -17.40 -30.38 31.31
C GLU A 767 -17.67 -29.26 30.29
N GLN A 768 -18.93 -28.89 30.11
CA GLN A 768 -19.31 -27.77 29.26
C GLN A 768 -18.71 -26.44 29.74
N ALA A 769 -18.73 -26.17 31.05
CA ALA A 769 -18.14 -24.99 31.64
C ALA A 769 -16.62 -24.90 31.42
N VAL A 770 -15.90 -26.04 31.38
CA VAL A 770 -14.46 -26.05 31.03
C VAL A 770 -14.24 -25.69 29.57
N ILE A 771 -15.05 -26.21 28.64
CA ILE A 771 -14.95 -25.93 27.22
C ILE A 771 -15.23 -24.44 26.96
N VAL A 772 -16.36 -23.95 27.46
CA VAL A 772 -16.74 -22.52 27.32
C VAL A 772 -15.76 -21.60 28.03
N GLY A 773 -15.27 -22.00 29.19
CA GLY A 773 -14.25 -21.27 29.95
C GLY A 773 -12.91 -21.13 29.20
N ASN A 774 -12.46 -22.20 28.51
CA ASN A 774 -11.27 -22.13 27.66
C ASN A 774 -11.45 -21.11 26.53
N ALA A 775 -12.59 -21.16 25.83
CA ALA A 775 -12.91 -20.21 24.77
C ALA A 775 -13.02 -18.77 25.31
N GLY A 776 -13.68 -18.60 26.47
CA GLY A 776 -13.84 -17.30 27.12
C GLY A 776 -12.53 -16.66 27.58
N ILE A 777 -11.63 -17.44 28.20
CA ILE A 777 -10.31 -16.95 28.59
C ILE A 777 -9.48 -16.56 27.35
N LEU A 778 -9.50 -17.39 26.32
CA LEU A 778 -8.83 -17.09 25.07
C LEU A 778 -9.37 -15.80 24.44
N GLY A 779 -10.70 -15.68 24.34
CA GLY A 779 -11.34 -14.49 23.80
C GLY A 779 -11.05 -13.21 24.59
N ALA A 780 -11.13 -13.26 25.93
CA ALA A 780 -10.81 -12.10 26.77
C ALA A 780 -9.33 -11.66 26.62
N LEU A 781 -8.41 -12.62 26.62
CA LEU A 781 -6.98 -12.36 26.46
C LEU A 781 -6.67 -11.77 25.07
N VAL A 782 -7.27 -12.36 24.04
CA VAL A 782 -7.13 -11.87 22.66
C VAL A 782 -7.69 -10.46 22.52
N ALA A 783 -8.84 -10.17 23.09
CA ALA A 783 -9.43 -8.82 23.05
C ALA A 783 -8.48 -7.78 23.68
N CYS A 784 -7.89 -8.08 24.85
CA CYS A 784 -6.90 -7.20 25.47
C CYS A 784 -5.66 -6.99 24.60
N LEU A 785 -5.09 -8.09 24.07
CA LEU A 785 -3.87 -8.03 23.25
C LEU A 785 -4.13 -7.35 21.90
N ALA A 786 -5.28 -7.59 21.28
CA ALA A 786 -5.65 -7.00 20.00
C ALA A 786 -5.88 -5.48 20.10
N VAL A 787 -6.52 -5.02 21.18
CA VAL A 787 -6.70 -3.59 21.45
C VAL A 787 -5.35 -2.92 21.65
N LEU A 788 -4.46 -3.53 22.47
CA LEU A 788 -3.12 -2.99 22.71
C LEU A 788 -2.28 -2.95 21.41
N GLY A 789 -2.34 -4.00 20.60
CA GLY A 789 -1.63 -4.07 19.33
C GLY A 789 -2.24 -3.19 18.23
N GLY A 790 -3.57 -3.19 18.11
CA GLY A 790 -4.28 -2.44 17.05
C GLY A 790 -4.31 -0.93 17.29
N VAL A 791 -4.49 -0.49 18.54
CA VAL A 791 -4.53 0.95 18.90
C VAL A 791 -3.12 1.53 19.10
N GLY A 792 -2.15 0.70 19.51
CA GLY A 792 -0.76 1.14 19.70
C GLY A 792 -0.04 1.55 18.42
N SER A 793 -0.44 1.03 17.25
CA SER A 793 0.18 1.37 15.97
C SER A 793 -0.15 2.79 15.45
N PRO A 794 -1.39 3.29 15.53
CA PRO A 794 -1.71 4.64 15.07
C PRO A 794 -1.39 5.75 16.08
N THR A 795 -1.34 5.44 17.39
CA THR A 795 -1.10 6.45 18.44
C THR A 795 0.38 6.74 18.68
N SER A 796 1.29 5.90 18.21
CA SER A 796 2.74 6.11 18.35
C SER A 796 3.23 7.39 17.67
N GLY A 797 2.54 7.88 16.64
CA GLY A 797 2.85 9.18 16.01
C GLY A 797 2.42 10.40 16.82
N ARG A 798 1.45 10.28 17.75
CA ARG A 798 0.99 11.40 18.58
C ARG A 798 1.66 11.49 19.96
N TRP A 799 2.26 10.40 20.46
CA TRP A 799 2.92 10.40 21.78
C TRP A 799 4.39 10.88 21.74
N ALA A 800 4.94 11.17 20.56
CA ALA A 800 6.31 11.63 20.39
C ALA A 800 6.48 13.16 20.42
N HIS A 801 5.43 13.96 20.64
CA HIS A 801 5.59 15.37 20.92
C HIS A 801 5.61 15.60 22.43
N PRO A 802 6.79 15.72 23.06
CA PRO A 802 6.84 16.32 24.37
C PRO A 802 6.37 17.78 24.23
N CYS A 803 5.44 18.21 25.07
CA CYS A 803 5.20 19.60 25.34
C CYS A 803 6.50 20.25 25.88
N THR A 804 7.40 20.61 25.02
CA THR A 804 8.60 21.38 25.32
C THR A 804 8.63 22.61 24.43
N THR A 805 7.77 23.54 24.78
CA THR A 805 8.03 24.98 24.77
C THR A 805 6.85 25.65 25.47
N ALA A 806 6.90 25.65 26.80
CA ALA A 806 6.13 26.62 27.56
C ALA A 806 6.80 27.98 27.32
N SER A 807 6.29 28.77 26.39
CA SER A 807 6.52 30.21 26.47
C SER A 807 5.77 30.69 27.72
N ARG A 808 6.51 31.22 28.70
CA ARG A 808 6.00 31.92 29.84
C ARG A 808 5.32 33.20 29.36
N SER A 809 4.04 33.15 29.11
CA SER A 809 3.15 34.30 29.24
C SER A 809 1.72 33.80 29.31
N ASN A 810 1.10 34.12 30.44
CA ASN A 810 -0.31 33.96 30.79
C ASN A 810 -0.81 32.55 31.14
N GLY A 811 -0.88 32.35 32.49
CA GLY A 811 -1.45 31.18 33.13
C GLY A 811 -2.91 30.92 32.83
N VAL A 812 -3.13 29.95 31.97
CA VAL A 812 -4.38 29.20 31.96
C VAL A 812 -4.00 27.71 31.86
N CYS A 813 -4.04 27.07 33.00
CA CYS A 813 -3.84 25.66 33.17
C CYS A 813 -5.14 24.96 32.70
N CYS A 814 -5.18 24.42 31.46
CA CYS A 814 -6.27 23.54 31.01
C CYS A 814 -6.17 22.19 31.74
N ARG A 815 -6.86 22.06 32.84
CA ARG A 815 -7.21 20.78 33.45
C ARG A 815 -8.20 20.07 32.54
N PHE A 816 -7.77 19.02 31.85
CA PHE A 816 -8.69 18.08 31.24
C PHE A 816 -9.45 17.33 32.34
N ARG A 817 -10.71 17.73 32.57
CA ARG A 817 -11.68 16.96 33.35
C ARG A 817 -12.15 15.77 32.53
N CYS A 818 -11.72 14.58 32.93
CA CYS A 818 -12.31 13.32 32.56
C CYS A 818 -13.73 13.26 33.11
N GLY A 819 -14.73 13.42 32.28
CA GLY A 819 -16.15 13.35 32.73
C GLY A 819 -17.12 13.93 31.71
N GLN A 820 -17.33 13.25 30.60
CA GLN A 820 -18.57 13.38 29.83
C GLN A 820 -19.18 12.00 29.59
N ARG A 821 -20.43 11.87 30.07
CA ARG A 821 -21.29 10.70 29.96
C ARG A 821 -21.58 10.39 28.46
N TRP A 822 -21.48 9.16 28.14
CA TRP A 822 -21.99 8.61 26.87
C TRP A 822 -23.52 8.78 26.81
N GLN A 823 -24.04 9.54 25.87
CA GLN A 823 -25.43 9.45 25.44
C GLN A 823 -25.51 8.56 24.19
N PRO A 824 -26.36 7.56 24.17
CA PRO A 824 -26.53 6.74 22.97
C PRO A 824 -27.40 7.51 21.97
N TYR A 825 -26.88 7.68 20.75
CA TYR A 825 -27.68 8.11 19.61
C TYR A 825 -28.62 6.98 19.22
N SER A 826 -29.92 7.24 19.31
CA SER A 826 -30.97 6.39 18.77
C SER A 826 -30.98 6.49 17.23
N LEU A 827 -30.81 5.37 16.58
CA LEU A 827 -31.12 5.18 15.17
C LEU A 827 -32.65 5.33 15.00
N SER A 828 -33.09 6.31 14.23
CA SER A 828 -34.44 6.33 13.67
C SER A 828 -34.34 6.66 12.17
N SER A 829 -34.83 5.69 11.39
CA SER A 829 -35.22 5.63 9.99
C SER A 829 -34.28 6.22 8.94
#